data_b27a72524513670d58b2457819eb9f44
#
_entry.id   b27a72524513670d58b2457819eb9f44
#
_cell.length_a   1.000
_cell.length_b   1.000
_cell.length_c   1.000
_cell.angle_alpha   90.00
_cell.angle_beta   90.00
_cell.angle_gamma   90.00
#
_symmetry.space_group_name_H-M   'P 1'
#
loop_
_entity.id
_entity.type
_entity.pdbx_description
1 polymer ?
#
loop_
_entity_poly.entity_id
_entity_poly.type
_entity_poly.pdbx_seq_one_letter_code
_entity_poly.pdbx_strand_id
1 'polypeptide(L)'
;MKRIFWMLVIGGTAVVGFQWLTAPDVVDPQQRRQLMRERYYSTPAVQPPFATETREPCSNRVAHKQPLFGDLHVHTAYSTDAYAFDTRVTPTEAYRYARGGAVLLPPLNGDGMGTRVLRNEQPLDFMAVTDHAEYMGEGSLCLDPAQQAYSTMVCKVYRGDLKPPVSPVMQPLIRMLAFVIYGKERPASVCAADGSACIERSESVWRDIQLAAELAYDRSSECRFTSLVGYEYSLAEKSSNLHRNVIFANATVPPLPLSAKEAPQPSLLWQWLAQTCLDSATGCDALAIPHNSNWSSGRMFFPEYPGAETPAEKRDAAVLRQRIERLAEVMQVKGDSECRRGLYGVVGSADEQCDFEKLRAPDEAAEDCRDGVGEGGMMLKGCLSRFSYTRYGLTQGLAEHKKLGVNPFEYGLIASSDSHNATGGDVDEEQYDGAHGMDSDAAKRLIKEYDVPGGIATGSPLRYNPGGIAGVWAEENSRQSVFAALKRRETFGSSGPRIVPRFFGGWDLPDDMCGEDLARQGYTHGVPMGEVLPPKPESSDAPAFVLSALKDPRGNQLQRLQVVKGTMRDDGQMQETVYDVAGYAAGEASVDTATCAVAGPGRSSFCTRWVDPDFDPERAAVYYLRVLENPSCRWSAWQCLRVEGERPAACGDPDIPQIIQERAWTSPIWYYPNT
;
A
#
# COMPACT_ATOMS: atom_id res chain seq x y z
N MET A 1 18.03 -12.94 31.64
CA MET A 1 19.20 -12.35 30.93
C MET A 1 18.97 -10.85 30.83
N LYS A 2 19.79 -10.05 31.51
CA LYS A 2 19.70 -8.59 31.53
C LYS A 2 20.05 -8.05 30.12
N ARG A 3 19.13 -7.40 29.45
CA ARG A 3 19.42 -6.62 28.24
C ARG A 3 19.65 -5.17 28.67
N ILE A 4 20.91 -4.74 28.66
CA ILE A 4 21.33 -3.34 28.83
C ILE A 4 21.26 -2.72 27.44
N PHE A 5 20.38 -1.75 27.25
CA PHE A 5 20.34 -0.93 26.04
C PHE A 5 21.08 0.38 26.32
N TRP A 6 22.24 0.58 25.70
CA TRP A 6 22.99 1.84 25.73
C TRP A 6 22.58 2.66 24.51
N MET A 7 21.89 3.79 24.70
CA MET A 7 21.87 4.86 23.71
C MET A 7 23.05 5.77 23.99
N LEU A 8 24.09 5.71 23.16
CA LEU A 8 25.17 6.69 23.13
C LEU A 8 24.70 7.88 22.27
N VAL A 9 24.36 8.98 22.93
CA VAL A 9 24.29 10.31 22.31
C VAL A 9 25.68 10.90 22.40
N ILE A 10 26.44 10.86 21.33
CA ILE A 10 27.77 11.50 21.24
C ILE A 10 27.55 12.92 20.69
N GLY A 11 27.63 13.90 21.58
CA GLY A 11 27.57 15.31 21.24
C GLY A 11 27.17 16.17 22.44
N GLY A 12 28.10 16.45 23.42
CA GLY A 12 27.92 17.44 24.47
C GLY A 12 27.06 16.98 25.66
N THR A 13 27.69 16.32 26.61
CA THR A 13 27.34 16.23 28.05
C THR A 13 25.86 16.12 28.43
N ALA A 14 25.24 14.97 28.22
CA ALA A 14 24.27 14.39 29.15
C ALA A 14 24.01 12.92 28.78
N VAL A 15 24.69 12.00 29.48
CA VAL A 15 24.31 10.57 29.48
C VAL A 15 23.07 10.45 30.34
N VAL A 16 21.88 10.35 29.72
CA VAL A 16 20.68 9.91 30.43
C VAL A 16 20.63 8.40 30.33
N GLY A 17 21.28 7.72 31.28
CA GLY A 17 21.10 6.29 31.47
C GLY A 17 19.71 6.02 32.05
N PHE A 18 18.77 5.57 31.23
CA PHE A 18 17.54 4.96 31.71
C PHE A 18 17.86 3.53 32.17
N GLN A 19 18.17 3.34 33.42
CA GLN A 19 18.25 2.03 34.07
C GLN A 19 16.84 1.64 34.55
N TRP A 20 16.18 0.72 33.82
CA TRP A 20 15.00 0.02 34.33
C TRP A 20 15.47 -1.01 35.37
N LEU A 21 15.40 -0.67 36.66
CA LEU A 21 15.80 -1.49 37.82
C LEU A 21 14.57 -2.20 38.44
N THR A 22 13.67 -2.73 37.63
CA THR A 22 12.58 -3.60 38.14
C THR A 22 12.34 -4.72 37.13
N ALA A 23 11.60 -5.74 37.52
CA ALA A 23 11.12 -6.79 36.60
C ALA A 23 10.56 -6.13 35.32
N PRO A 24 10.80 -6.72 34.13
CA PRO A 24 10.33 -6.10 32.90
C PRO A 24 8.82 -5.85 33.00
N ASP A 25 8.42 -4.60 32.71
CA ASP A 25 7.01 -4.17 32.65
C ASP A 25 6.36 -4.80 31.41
N VAL A 26 6.15 -6.10 31.44
CA VAL A 26 5.56 -6.87 30.32
C VAL A 26 4.45 -7.78 30.83
N VAL A 27 3.43 -7.93 30.01
CA VAL A 27 2.31 -8.89 30.21
C VAL A 27 2.85 -10.31 30.33
N ASP A 28 2.30 -11.10 31.27
CA ASP A 28 2.67 -12.49 31.45
C ASP A 28 2.47 -13.30 30.16
N PRO A 29 3.51 -13.97 29.62
CA PRO A 29 3.41 -14.69 28.35
C PRO A 29 2.45 -15.89 28.35
N GLN A 30 2.16 -16.50 29.52
CA GLN A 30 1.22 -17.61 29.59
C GLN A 30 -0.22 -17.11 29.56
N GLN A 31 -0.53 -16.11 30.35
CA GLN A 31 -1.85 -15.45 30.37
C GLN A 31 -2.16 -14.85 29.01
N ARG A 32 -1.19 -14.18 28.37
CA ARG A 32 -1.32 -13.68 27.01
C ARG A 32 -1.69 -14.78 26.01
N ARG A 33 -1.01 -15.94 26.03
CA ARG A 33 -1.32 -17.06 25.10
C ARG A 33 -2.71 -17.62 25.33
N GLN A 34 -3.16 -17.73 26.58
CA GLN A 34 -4.52 -18.16 26.89
C GLN A 34 -5.54 -17.16 26.36
N LEU A 35 -5.39 -15.89 26.65
CA LEU A 35 -6.28 -14.81 26.22
C LEU A 35 -6.36 -14.70 24.69
N MET A 36 -5.22 -14.91 23.99
CA MET A 36 -5.19 -14.97 22.52
C MET A 36 -6.08 -16.11 21.98
N ARG A 37 -5.98 -17.32 22.52
CA ARG A 37 -6.81 -18.44 22.08
C ARG A 37 -8.29 -18.15 22.26
N GLU A 38 -8.65 -17.59 23.40
CA GLU A 38 -10.05 -17.32 23.76
C GLU A 38 -10.65 -16.17 22.92
N ARG A 39 -9.88 -15.11 22.66
CA ARG A 39 -10.41 -13.87 22.05
C ARG A 39 -10.22 -13.82 20.53
N TYR A 40 -9.11 -14.32 19.99
CA TYR A 40 -8.81 -14.21 18.56
C TYR A 40 -9.18 -15.45 17.74
N TYR A 41 -9.05 -16.66 18.32
CA TYR A 41 -9.21 -17.90 17.55
C TYR A 41 -10.52 -18.64 17.82
N SER A 42 -11.23 -18.36 18.90
CA SER A 42 -12.46 -19.06 19.26
C SER A 42 -13.73 -18.34 18.82
N THR A 43 -13.62 -17.09 18.36
CA THR A 43 -14.78 -16.28 17.98
C THR A 43 -14.78 -16.03 16.47
N PRO A 44 -15.75 -16.60 15.72
CA PRO A 44 -15.87 -16.34 14.29
C PRO A 44 -16.30 -14.88 14.02
N ALA A 45 -16.21 -14.48 12.76
CA ALA A 45 -16.70 -13.19 12.30
C ALA A 45 -18.19 -13.00 12.60
N VAL A 46 -18.57 -11.78 12.95
CA VAL A 46 -19.94 -11.43 13.31
C VAL A 46 -20.32 -10.07 12.73
N GLN A 47 -21.55 -9.94 12.27
CA GLN A 47 -22.09 -8.63 11.89
C GLN A 47 -22.53 -7.88 13.15
N PRO A 48 -22.01 -6.66 13.41
CA PRO A 48 -22.42 -5.89 14.57
C PRO A 48 -23.87 -5.41 14.43
N PRO A 49 -24.59 -5.19 15.55
CA PRO A 49 -26.02 -4.84 15.51
C PRO A 49 -26.34 -3.49 14.88
N PHE A 50 -25.36 -2.61 14.74
CA PHE A 50 -25.50 -1.30 14.08
C PHE A 50 -25.30 -1.35 12.56
N ALA A 51 -24.87 -2.50 12.01
CA ALA A 51 -24.54 -2.65 10.59
C ALA A 51 -25.68 -3.32 9.82
N THR A 52 -25.80 -2.96 8.55
CA THR A 52 -26.71 -3.60 7.60
C THR A 52 -26.14 -3.59 6.18
N GLU A 53 -26.30 -4.69 5.47
CA GLU A 53 -25.98 -4.76 4.03
C GLU A 53 -27.21 -4.46 3.14
N THR A 54 -28.38 -4.20 3.74
CA THR A 54 -29.59 -3.79 3.00
C THR A 54 -29.38 -2.40 2.41
N ARG A 55 -29.62 -2.27 1.11
CA ARG A 55 -29.47 -1.02 0.36
C ARG A 55 -30.44 -0.96 -0.83
N GLU A 56 -30.64 0.22 -1.37
CA GLU A 56 -31.33 0.41 -2.64
C GLU A 56 -30.44 -0.05 -3.81
N PRO A 57 -31.00 -0.58 -4.90
CA PRO A 57 -30.25 -0.84 -6.13
C PRO A 57 -29.68 0.48 -6.69
N CYS A 58 -28.44 0.43 -7.21
CA CYS A 58 -27.85 1.60 -7.85
C CYS A 58 -28.58 1.95 -9.17
N SER A 59 -28.91 3.22 -9.34
CA SER A 59 -29.52 3.73 -10.58
C SER A 59 -28.55 3.81 -11.76
N ASN A 60 -27.25 3.85 -11.48
CA ASN A 60 -26.15 4.01 -12.43
C ASN A 60 -25.36 2.72 -12.72
N ARG A 61 -26.01 1.57 -12.63
CA ARG A 61 -25.36 0.29 -12.92
C ARG A 61 -25.01 0.15 -14.40
N VAL A 62 -23.75 -0.27 -14.69
CA VAL A 62 -23.22 -0.43 -16.04
C VAL A 62 -22.83 -1.88 -16.31
N ALA A 63 -23.42 -2.53 -17.30
CA ALA A 63 -23.22 -3.95 -17.58
C ALA A 63 -21.76 -4.31 -17.93
N HIS A 64 -21.04 -3.43 -18.63
CA HIS A 64 -19.65 -3.63 -19.03
C HIS A 64 -18.66 -2.86 -18.13
N LYS A 65 -19.06 -2.61 -16.88
CA LYS A 65 -18.31 -2.02 -15.80
C LYS A 65 -17.86 -0.58 -16.08
N GLN A 66 -17.72 0.18 -15.03
CA GLN A 66 -17.23 1.55 -15.00
C GLN A 66 -15.99 1.62 -14.10
N PRO A 67 -15.06 2.56 -14.34
CA PRO A 67 -13.93 2.76 -13.44
C PRO A 67 -14.42 3.47 -12.19
N LEU A 68 -14.02 2.95 -11.02
CA LEU A 68 -14.22 3.58 -9.73
C LEU A 68 -12.86 3.77 -9.09
N PHE A 69 -12.65 4.94 -8.47
CA PHE A 69 -11.38 5.30 -7.84
C PHE A 69 -11.53 5.37 -6.32
N GLY A 70 -10.56 4.79 -5.63
CA GLY A 70 -10.58 4.75 -4.18
C GLY A 70 -9.21 4.62 -3.55
N ASP A 71 -9.20 4.59 -2.21
CA ASP A 71 -7.99 4.44 -1.43
C ASP A 71 -8.19 3.35 -0.37
N LEU A 72 -7.30 2.35 -0.36
CA LEU A 72 -7.37 1.20 0.54
C LEU A 72 -6.24 1.19 1.57
N HIS A 73 -5.56 2.34 1.75
CA HIS A 73 -4.44 2.48 2.67
C HIS A 73 -4.42 3.89 3.28
N VAL A 74 -5.14 4.06 4.39
CA VAL A 74 -5.33 5.36 5.04
C VAL A 74 -5.27 5.21 6.55
N HIS A 75 -4.39 5.99 7.21
CA HIS A 75 -4.20 6.03 8.65
C HIS A 75 -4.83 7.27 9.26
N THR A 76 -5.41 7.09 10.44
CA THR A 76 -6.04 8.14 11.24
C THR A 76 -5.32 8.33 12.58
N ALA A 77 -5.87 9.16 13.46
CA ALA A 77 -5.37 9.28 14.83
C ALA A 77 -5.46 7.96 15.64
N TYR A 78 -6.05 6.91 15.08
CA TYR A 78 -6.13 5.60 15.73
C TYR A 78 -4.90 4.74 15.42
N SER A 79 -4.12 5.06 14.39
CA SER A 79 -2.76 4.55 14.20
C SER A 79 -1.80 5.26 15.16
N THR A 80 -1.01 4.48 15.90
CA THR A 80 -0.12 5.04 16.93
C THR A 80 0.97 5.94 16.38
N ASP A 81 1.46 5.66 15.18
CA ASP A 81 2.44 6.49 14.48
C ASP A 81 1.82 7.76 13.90
N ALA A 82 0.66 7.69 13.23
CA ALA A 82 -0.03 8.87 12.74
C ALA A 82 -0.34 9.85 13.89
N TYR A 83 -0.82 9.35 15.04
CA TYR A 83 -1.00 10.17 16.24
C TYR A 83 0.34 10.76 16.74
N ALA A 84 1.40 9.94 16.78
CA ALA A 84 2.73 10.39 17.20
C ALA A 84 3.29 11.49 16.29
N PHE A 85 2.94 11.47 15.01
CA PHE A 85 3.26 12.49 14.01
C PHE A 85 2.21 13.62 13.90
N ASP A 86 1.43 13.83 14.95
CA ASP A 86 0.48 14.94 15.16
C ASP A 86 -0.82 14.87 14.37
N THR A 87 -1.16 13.75 13.74
CA THR A 87 -2.50 13.55 13.18
C THR A 87 -3.54 13.41 14.28
N ARG A 88 -4.66 14.15 14.15
CA ARG A 88 -5.78 14.13 15.12
C ARG A 88 -7.12 13.81 14.46
N VAL A 89 -7.12 13.60 13.16
CA VAL A 89 -8.30 13.26 12.36
C VAL A 89 -8.74 11.84 12.68
N THR A 90 -10.02 11.65 12.97
CA THR A 90 -10.64 10.36 13.32
C THR A 90 -11.06 9.58 12.07
N PRO A 91 -11.36 8.26 12.17
CA PRO A 91 -11.92 7.48 11.06
C PRO A 91 -13.17 8.10 10.42
N THR A 92 -14.10 8.61 11.22
CA THR A 92 -15.32 9.29 10.73
C THR A 92 -14.98 10.53 9.90
N GLU A 93 -14.00 11.30 10.34
CA GLU A 93 -13.55 12.50 9.62
C GLU A 93 -12.79 12.15 8.34
N ALA A 94 -12.00 11.07 8.34
CA ALA A 94 -11.32 10.55 7.16
C ALA A 94 -12.33 10.17 6.06
N TYR A 95 -13.40 9.44 6.40
CA TYR A 95 -14.47 9.15 5.45
C TYR A 95 -15.22 10.41 4.99
N ARG A 96 -15.41 11.39 5.89
CA ARG A 96 -15.98 12.69 5.50
C ARG A 96 -15.10 13.41 4.48
N TYR A 97 -13.77 13.40 4.68
CA TYR A 97 -12.82 13.95 3.72
C TYR A 97 -12.90 13.24 2.37
N ALA A 98 -12.83 11.92 2.34
CA ALA A 98 -12.94 11.12 1.12
C ALA A 98 -14.18 11.45 0.29
N ARG A 99 -15.30 11.84 0.93
CA ARG A 99 -16.56 12.23 0.30
C ARG A 99 -16.63 13.71 -0.10
N GLY A 100 -15.51 14.45 -0.10
CA GLY A 100 -15.45 15.87 -0.47
C GLY A 100 -15.62 16.84 0.69
N GLY A 101 -15.63 16.35 1.94
CA GLY A 101 -15.64 17.18 3.14
C GLY A 101 -14.31 17.79 3.49
N ALA A 102 -14.21 18.46 4.62
CA ALA A 102 -13.00 19.07 5.12
C ALA A 102 -12.54 18.42 6.43
N VAL A 103 -11.21 18.42 6.65
CA VAL A 103 -10.56 18.01 7.89
C VAL A 103 -9.66 19.13 8.41
N LEU A 104 -9.27 19.04 9.69
CA LEU A 104 -8.33 19.95 10.32
C LEU A 104 -6.98 19.26 10.49
N LEU A 105 -5.98 19.76 9.78
CA LEU A 105 -4.61 19.27 9.84
C LEU A 105 -3.74 20.15 10.77
N PRO A 106 -2.61 19.65 11.26
CA PRO A 106 -1.63 20.46 11.98
C PRO A 106 -1.18 21.71 11.21
N PRO A 107 -0.66 22.74 11.89
CA PRO A 107 -0.17 22.71 13.28
C PRO A 107 -1.28 22.63 14.31
N LEU A 108 -0.98 22.01 15.47
CA LEU A 108 -1.93 21.87 16.54
C LEU A 108 -2.00 23.16 17.38
N ASN A 109 -3.21 23.56 17.82
CA ASN A 109 -3.43 24.63 18.79
C ASN A 109 -3.19 24.17 20.25
N GLY A 110 -3.44 25.05 21.21
CA GLY A 110 -3.27 24.76 22.64
C GLY A 110 -4.17 23.64 23.16
N ASP A 111 -5.26 23.33 22.49
CA ASP A 111 -6.19 22.25 22.82
C ASP A 111 -5.85 20.94 22.08
N GLY A 112 -4.75 20.92 21.33
CA GLY A 112 -4.31 19.75 20.55
C GLY A 112 -5.14 19.50 19.27
N MET A 113 -5.86 20.50 18.77
CA MET A 113 -6.64 20.40 17.53
C MET A 113 -5.87 21.01 16.36
N GLY A 114 -6.03 20.41 15.18
CA GLY A 114 -5.52 20.97 13.93
C GLY A 114 -6.10 22.36 13.63
N THR A 115 -5.31 23.22 12.98
CA THR A 115 -5.71 24.60 12.65
C THR A 115 -5.80 24.88 11.16
N ARG A 116 -5.26 24.00 10.33
CA ARG A 116 -5.27 24.16 8.87
C ARG A 116 -6.41 23.32 8.27
N VAL A 117 -7.30 23.98 7.55
CA VAL A 117 -8.42 23.32 6.87
C VAL A 117 -7.93 22.75 5.54
N LEU A 118 -8.15 21.46 5.32
CA LEU A 118 -7.98 20.83 4.01
C LEU A 118 -9.32 20.22 3.56
N ARG A 119 -9.66 20.40 2.29
CA ARG A 119 -10.88 19.86 1.67
C ARG A 119 -10.51 19.00 0.47
N ASN A 120 -11.15 17.85 0.35
CA ASN A 120 -11.00 17.02 -0.83
C ASN A 120 -11.84 17.60 -2.00
N GLU A 121 -11.16 18.08 -3.03
CA GLU A 121 -11.79 18.61 -4.23
C GLU A 121 -12.12 17.54 -5.27
N GLN A 122 -11.61 16.32 -5.08
CA GLN A 122 -11.86 15.15 -5.91
C GLN A 122 -12.36 13.97 -5.06
N PRO A 123 -13.65 13.95 -4.67
CA PRO A 123 -14.20 12.87 -3.87
C PRO A 123 -13.89 11.50 -4.44
N LEU A 124 -13.62 10.53 -3.56
CA LEU A 124 -13.40 9.15 -3.93
C LEU A 124 -14.75 8.43 -4.12
N ASP A 125 -14.72 7.35 -4.92
CA ASP A 125 -15.86 6.44 -5.04
C ASP A 125 -15.89 5.43 -3.90
N PHE A 126 -14.71 4.99 -3.42
CA PHE A 126 -14.62 4.06 -2.29
C PHE A 126 -13.37 4.31 -1.43
N MET A 127 -13.41 3.88 -0.17
CA MET A 127 -12.25 3.94 0.73
C MET A 127 -12.35 2.91 1.85
N ALA A 128 -11.20 2.49 2.35
CA ALA A 128 -11.05 1.82 3.64
C ALA A 128 -10.08 2.60 4.53
N VAL A 129 -10.46 2.84 5.78
CA VAL A 129 -9.49 3.21 6.82
C VAL A 129 -8.78 1.92 7.25
N THR A 130 -7.45 1.97 7.32
CA THR A 130 -6.60 0.81 7.59
C THR A 130 -5.60 1.10 8.70
N ASP A 131 -6.09 1.62 9.83
CA ASP A 131 -5.26 1.88 10.99
C ASP A 131 -4.50 0.63 11.45
N HIS A 132 -3.26 0.80 11.93
CA HIS A 132 -2.43 -0.27 12.45
C HIS A 132 -3.11 -1.02 13.60
N ALA A 133 -3.23 -2.34 13.50
CA ALA A 133 -3.77 -3.17 14.58
C ALA A 133 -2.82 -3.25 15.79
N GLU A 134 -1.52 -3.06 15.56
CA GLU A 134 -0.50 -3.01 16.60
C GLU A 134 -0.71 -1.78 17.49
N TYR A 135 -0.73 -2.01 18.79
CA TYR A 135 -0.87 -0.96 19.81
C TYR A 135 -2.19 -0.16 19.76
N MET A 136 -3.20 -0.60 19.03
CA MET A 136 -4.51 0.07 18.94
C MET A 136 -5.14 0.30 20.33
N GLY A 137 -5.12 -0.73 21.18
CA GLY A 137 -5.60 -0.66 22.57
C GLY A 137 -4.71 0.21 23.45
N GLU A 138 -3.39 0.05 23.38
CA GLU A 138 -2.40 0.80 24.16
C GLU A 138 -2.52 2.30 23.85
N GLY A 139 -2.52 2.66 22.58
CA GLY A 139 -2.67 4.05 22.15
C GLY A 139 -3.93 4.69 22.73
N SER A 140 -5.07 4.03 22.55
CA SER A 140 -6.37 4.51 23.06
C SER A 140 -6.41 4.61 24.60
N LEU A 141 -5.87 3.63 25.34
CA LEU A 141 -5.78 3.71 26.81
C LEU A 141 -4.92 4.87 27.27
N CYS A 142 -3.84 5.16 26.56
CA CYS A 142 -2.94 6.28 26.88
C CYS A 142 -3.56 7.65 26.63
N LEU A 143 -4.60 7.75 25.83
CA LEU A 143 -5.28 9.01 25.49
C LEU A 143 -6.50 9.29 26.36
N ASP A 144 -6.99 8.31 27.10
CA ASP A 144 -8.18 8.43 27.93
C ASP A 144 -7.83 8.79 29.38
N PRO A 145 -8.09 10.03 29.85
CA PRO A 145 -7.75 10.47 31.21
C PRO A 145 -8.50 9.72 32.31
N ALA A 146 -9.59 9.01 31.98
CA ALA A 146 -10.32 8.19 32.94
C ALA A 146 -9.62 6.84 33.21
N GLN A 147 -8.63 6.46 32.40
CA GLN A 147 -7.92 5.20 32.54
C GLN A 147 -6.70 5.32 33.47
N GLN A 148 -6.45 4.28 34.26
CA GLN A 148 -5.27 4.23 35.13
C GLN A 148 -3.97 4.32 34.32
N ALA A 149 -3.93 3.73 33.13
CA ALA A 149 -2.81 3.76 32.20
C ALA A 149 -2.37 5.19 31.85
N TYR A 150 -3.31 6.16 31.78
CA TYR A 150 -3.04 7.55 31.41
C TYR A 150 -1.88 8.19 32.20
N SER A 151 -1.76 7.87 33.48
CA SER A 151 -0.72 8.43 34.35
C SER A 151 0.65 7.74 34.24
N THR A 152 0.76 6.64 33.51
CA THR A 152 2.00 5.87 33.35
C THR A 152 3.06 6.65 32.55
N MET A 153 4.35 6.28 32.76
CA MET A 153 5.47 6.88 32.03
C MET A 153 5.34 6.64 30.51
N VAL A 154 4.99 5.42 30.12
CA VAL A 154 4.79 5.03 28.72
C VAL A 154 3.78 5.95 28.04
N CYS A 155 2.61 6.16 28.66
CA CYS A 155 1.55 7.01 28.14
C CYS A 155 1.93 8.49 28.10
N LYS A 156 2.66 8.99 29.11
CA LYS A 156 3.18 10.38 29.11
C LYS A 156 4.17 10.62 27.97
N VAL A 157 5.06 9.65 27.67
CA VAL A 157 5.96 9.72 26.52
C VAL A 157 5.16 9.71 25.23
N TYR A 158 4.22 8.77 25.08
CA TYR A 158 3.39 8.65 23.87
C TYR A 158 2.58 9.92 23.57
N ARG A 159 1.94 10.54 24.57
CA ARG A 159 1.21 11.81 24.39
C ARG A 159 2.11 13.01 24.15
N GLY A 160 3.42 12.90 24.46
CA GLY A 160 4.34 14.02 24.39
C GLY A 160 4.27 14.97 25.61
N ASP A 161 3.69 14.51 26.74
CA ASP A 161 3.71 15.24 28.03
C ASP A 161 5.14 15.34 28.57
N LEU A 162 5.96 14.34 28.29
CA LEU A 162 7.38 14.32 28.56
C LEU A 162 8.14 14.62 27.26
N LYS A 163 8.84 15.74 27.25
CA LYS A 163 9.67 16.17 26.14
C LYS A 163 11.14 15.96 26.49
N PRO A 164 11.77 14.81 26.13
CA PRO A 164 13.20 14.64 26.33
C PRO A 164 13.96 15.74 25.58
N PRO A 165 15.17 16.09 26.02
CA PRO A 165 15.98 17.16 25.42
C PRO A 165 16.62 16.72 24.09
N VAL A 166 15.78 16.45 23.10
CA VAL A 166 16.15 16.08 21.72
C VAL A 166 15.60 17.10 20.76
N SER A 167 16.10 17.09 19.53
CA SER A 167 15.57 18.00 18.50
C SER A 167 14.06 17.80 18.27
N PRO A 168 13.32 18.85 17.91
CA PRO A 168 11.88 18.76 17.66
C PRO A 168 11.50 17.66 16.64
N VAL A 169 12.35 17.42 15.66
CA VAL A 169 12.18 16.36 14.64
C VAL A 169 12.20 14.95 15.24
N MET A 170 12.93 14.74 16.34
CA MET A 170 13.01 13.46 17.03
C MET A 170 11.83 13.19 17.98
N GLN A 171 11.07 14.20 18.36
CA GLN A 171 9.98 14.05 19.32
C GLN A 171 8.91 13.04 18.86
N PRO A 172 8.40 13.11 17.62
CA PRO A 172 7.43 12.11 17.12
C PRO A 172 8.00 10.70 17.13
N LEU A 173 9.25 10.52 16.73
CA LEU A 173 9.91 9.21 16.75
C LEU A 173 9.98 8.62 18.17
N ILE A 174 10.33 9.45 19.17
CA ILE A 174 10.37 9.00 20.57
C ILE A 174 8.96 8.61 21.06
N ARG A 175 7.94 9.37 20.67
CA ARG A 175 6.54 9.06 21.00
C ARG A 175 6.14 7.69 20.42
N MET A 176 6.47 7.41 19.16
CA MET A 176 6.23 6.12 18.53
C MET A 176 7.02 4.99 19.24
N LEU A 177 8.29 5.24 19.63
CA LEU A 177 9.11 4.26 20.31
C LEU A 177 8.58 3.88 21.72
N ALA A 178 7.66 4.64 22.31
CA ALA A 178 7.06 4.33 23.61
C ALA A 178 6.51 2.90 23.70
N PHE A 179 6.00 2.37 22.58
CA PHE A 179 5.50 1.00 22.48
C PHE A 179 6.45 0.06 21.74
N VAL A 180 7.15 0.56 20.72
CA VAL A 180 8.00 -0.27 19.84
C VAL A 180 9.15 -0.93 20.61
N ILE A 181 9.65 -0.29 21.69
CA ILE A 181 10.71 -0.85 22.55
C ILE A 181 10.33 -2.16 23.25
N TYR A 182 9.04 -2.45 23.42
CA TYR A 182 8.56 -3.71 23.97
C TYR A 182 8.64 -4.87 22.96
N GLY A 183 8.93 -4.58 21.68
CA GLY A 183 9.02 -5.59 20.62
C GLY A 183 7.70 -6.34 20.46
N LYS A 184 7.73 -7.66 20.61
CA LYS A 184 6.53 -8.52 20.55
C LYS A 184 5.71 -8.53 21.84
N GLU A 185 6.24 -8.01 22.95
CA GLU A 185 5.54 -7.97 24.23
C GLU A 185 4.67 -6.70 24.34
N ARG A 186 3.82 -6.63 25.37
CA ARG A 186 2.98 -5.48 25.70
C ARG A 186 3.33 -4.95 27.10
N PRO A 187 3.27 -3.61 27.34
CA PRO A 187 3.55 -3.03 28.65
C PRO A 187 2.43 -3.39 29.65
N ALA A 188 2.76 -4.11 30.72
CA ALA A 188 1.80 -4.51 31.74
C ALA A 188 1.22 -3.31 32.52
N SER A 189 1.99 -2.24 32.67
CA SER A 189 1.52 -0.99 33.27
C SER A 189 0.42 -0.29 32.49
N VAL A 190 0.29 -0.59 31.18
CA VAL A 190 -0.77 -0.07 30.31
C VAL A 190 -1.88 -1.12 30.11
N CYS A 191 -1.49 -2.38 29.88
CA CYS A 191 -2.39 -3.45 29.43
C CYS A 191 -3.00 -4.28 30.57
N ALA A 192 -2.69 -4.00 31.83
CA ALA A 192 -2.83 -4.86 33.00
C ALA A 192 -1.88 -6.09 32.94
N ALA A 193 -1.74 -6.81 34.06
CA ALA A 193 -0.76 -7.89 34.19
C ALA A 193 -1.04 -9.07 33.23
N ASP A 194 -2.31 -9.31 32.91
CA ASP A 194 -2.78 -10.36 32.02
C ASP A 194 -2.94 -9.90 30.54
N GLY A 195 -2.85 -8.60 30.27
CA GLY A 195 -3.05 -8.02 28.94
C GLY A 195 -4.50 -7.72 28.56
N SER A 196 -5.48 -8.03 29.42
CA SER A 196 -6.91 -7.91 29.12
C SER A 196 -7.33 -6.49 28.76
N ALA A 197 -6.82 -5.50 29.50
CA ALA A 197 -7.22 -4.09 29.27
C ALA A 197 -6.91 -3.61 27.83
N CYS A 198 -5.77 -3.99 27.26
CA CYS A 198 -5.44 -3.62 25.89
C CYS A 198 -6.31 -4.35 24.85
N ILE A 199 -6.65 -5.62 25.10
CA ILE A 199 -7.51 -6.40 24.19
C ILE A 199 -8.94 -5.85 24.20
N GLU A 200 -9.51 -5.58 25.38
CA GLU A 200 -10.85 -4.99 25.50
C GLU A 200 -10.91 -3.59 24.87
N ARG A 201 -9.87 -2.80 25.03
CA ARG A 201 -9.79 -1.48 24.41
C ARG A 201 -9.61 -1.59 22.88
N SER A 202 -8.81 -2.55 22.39
CA SER A 202 -8.67 -2.81 20.94
C SER A 202 -10.01 -3.21 20.32
N GLU A 203 -10.81 -4.03 21.01
CA GLU A 203 -12.17 -4.40 20.57
C GLU A 203 -13.09 -3.16 20.48
N SER A 204 -13.00 -2.25 21.44
CA SER A 204 -13.75 -1.00 21.41
C SER A 204 -13.35 -0.10 20.23
N VAL A 205 -12.05 0.12 20.04
CA VAL A 205 -11.52 0.94 18.93
C VAL A 205 -11.86 0.32 17.58
N TRP A 206 -11.75 -1.02 17.46
CA TRP A 206 -12.13 -1.73 16.25
C TRP A 206 -13.61 -1.57 15.92
N ARG A 207 -14.47 -1.56 16.94
CA ARG A 207 -15.90 -1.27 16.77
C ARG A 207 -16.18 0.15 16.31
N ASP A 208 -15.39 1.12 16.77
CA ASP A 208 -15.51 2.52 16.32
C ASP A 208 -15.09 2.67 14.85
N ILE A 209 -14.05 1.96 14.39
CA ILE A 209 -13.65 1.92 12.97
C ILE A 209 -14.77 1.31 12.12
N GLN A 210 -15.37 0.19 12.56
CA GLN A 210 -16.50 -0.44 11.87
C GLN A 210 -17.69 0.51 11.79
N LEU A 211 -18.03 1.20 12.88
CA LEU A 211 -19.12 2.16 12.92
C LEU A 211 -18.87 3.35 11.97
N ALA A 212 -17.63 3.86 11.93
CA ALA A 212 -17.27 4.94 11.01
C ALA A 212 -17.47 4.52 9.54
N ALA A 213 -17.07 3.30 9.18
CA ALA A 213 -17.30 2.73 7.85
C ALA A 213 -18.81 2.58 7.57
N GLU A 214 -19.61 2.07 8.53
CA GLU A 214 -21.04 1.90 8.37
C GLU A 214 -21.79 3.22 8.15
N LEU A 215 -21.42 4.27 8.90
CA LEU A 215 -22.02 5.61 8.77
C LEU A 215 -21.64 6.30 7.46
N ALA A 216 -20.50 5.95 6.87
CA ALA A 216 -20.04 6.55 5.62
C ALA A 216 -20.63 5.89 4.38
N TYR A 217 -21.05 4.61 4.46
CA TYR A 217 -21.56 3.85 3.32
C TYR A 217 -22.88 4.44 2.77
N ASP A 218 -22.87 4.85 1.51
CA ASP A 218 -24.06 5.33 0.82
C ASP A 218 -24.91 4.14 0.33
N ARG A 219 -26.04 3.94 1.00
CA ARG A 219 -27.01 2.87 0.70
C ARG A 219 -28.17 3.32 -0.18
N SER A 220 -28.18 4.59 -0.59
CA SER A 220 -29.19 5.11 -1.52
C SER A 220 -28.96 4.61 -2.94
N SER A 221 -29.95 4.81 -3.80
CA SER A 221 -29.81 4.49 -5.24
C SER A 221 -28.78 5.35 -5.99
N GLU A 222 -28.29 6.43 -5.37
CA GLU A 222 -27.23 7.25 -5.97
C GLU A 222 -25.86 6.57 -5.91
N CYS A 223 -25.60 5.71 -4.91
CA CYS A 223 -24.37 4.93 -4.76
C CYS A 223 -23.09 5.77 -4.90
N ARG A 224 -23.05 6.93 -4.26
CA ARG A 224 -21.96 7.89 -4.43
C ARG A 224 -20.67 7.46 -3.76
N PHE A 225 -20.76 6.67 -2.69
CA PHE A 225 -19.59 6.29 -1.91
C PHE A 225 -19.72 4.93 -1.25
N THR A 226 -18.70 4.10 -1.41
CA THR A 226 -18.58 2.80 -0.76
C THR A 226 -17.45 2.83 0.27
N SER A 227 -17.76 2.63 1.54
CA SER A 227 -16.78 2.39 2.61
C SER A 227 -16.61 0.91 2.85
N LEU A 228 -15.37 0.46 2.95
CA LEU A 228 -15.02 -0.91 3.34
C LEU A 228 -14.45 -0.91 4.76
N VAL A 229 -14.67 -1.99 5.49
CA VAL A 229 -14.02 -2.19 6.80
C VAL A 229 -12.63 -2.75 6.56
N GLY A 230 -11.61 -2.18 7.21
CA GLY A 230 -10.24 -2.64 7.06
C GLY A 230 -9.36 -2.30 8.26
N TYR A 231 -8.18 -2.89 8.29
CA TYR A 231 -7.10 -2.57 9.21
C TYR A 231 -5.76 -2.96 8.61
N GLU A 232 -4.66 -2.46 9.15
CA GLU A 232 -3.33 -2.89 8.75
C GLU A 232 -2.72 -3.85 9.75
N TYR A 233 -2.22 -4.98 9.23
CA TYR A 233 -1.32 -5.91 9.90
C TYR A 233 0.12 -5.51 9.56
N SER A 234 0.93 -5.10 10.55
CA SER A 234 2.18 -4.38 10.35
C SER A 234 3.40 -5.13 10.92
N LEU A 235 3.72 -6.26 10.30
CA LEU A 235 4.91 -7.04 10.70
C LEU A 235 6.19 -6.40 10.18
N ALA A 236 7.09 -6.04 11.11
CA ALA A 236 8.41 -5.47 10.85
C ALA A 236 9.54 -6.45 11.25
N GLU A 237 9.65 -7.58 10.55
CA GLU A 237 10.66 -8.59 10.85
C GLU A 237 12.07 -8.10 10.46
N LYS A 238 12.99 -8.04 11.43
CA LYS A 238 14.38 -7.58 11.22
C LYS A 238 14.46 -6.21 10.49
N SER A 239 13.57 -5.30 10.86
CA SER A 239 13.40 -3.99 10.21
C SER A 239 13.11 -4.10 8.70
N SER A 240 12.39 -5.12 8.26
CA SER A 240 11.90 -5.32 6.91
C SER A 240 10.38 -5.29 6.91
N ASN A 241 9.79 -4.54 5.99
CA ASN A 241 8.34 -4.38 5.89
C ASN A 241 7.68 -5.66 5.36
N LEU A 242 6.75 -6.21 6.14
CA LEU A 242 5.89 -7.32 5.76
C LEU A 242 4.42 -6.98 6.07
N HIS A 243 4.05 -5.74 5.83
CA HIS A 243 2.72 -5.20 6.11
C HIS A 243 1.66 -5.66 5.09
N ARG A 244 0.40 -5.75 5.53
CA ARG A 244 -0.78 -6.08 4.73
C ARG A 244 -1.99 -5.28 5.19
N ASN A 245 -2.68 -4.64 4.25
CA ASN A 245 -4.01 -4.13 4.51
C ASN A 245 -5.02 -5.26 4.40
N VAL A 246 -5.72 -5.55 5.49
CA VAL A 246 -6.83 -6.51 5.52
C VAL A 246 -8.12 -5.75 5.24
N ILE A 247 -8.79 -6.11 4.15
CA ILE A 247 -10.03 -5.48 3.68
C ILE A 247 -11.14 -6.52 3.68
N PHE A 248 -12.28 -6.18 4.29
CA PHE A 248 -13.46 -7.06 4.40
C PHE A 248 -14.52 -6.69 3.36
N ALA A 249 -15.19 -7.71 2.84
CA ALA A 249 -16.24 -7.56 1.82
C ALA A 249 -17.50 -6.85 2.34
N ASN A 250 -17.78 -6.98 3.63
CA ASN A 250 -19.00 -6.51 4.28
C ASN A 250 -18.74 -6.24 5.78
N ALA A 251 -19.78 -5.93 6.52
CA ALA A 251 -19.70 -5.63 7.94
C ALA A 251 -19.56 -6.88 8.85
N THR A 252 -19.60 -8.09 8.28
CA THR A 252 -19.36 -9.32 9.04
C THR A 252 -17.86 -9.55 9.14
N VAL A 253 -17.28 -9.20 10.28
CA VAL A 253 -15.84 -9.21 10.51
C VAL A 253 -15.49 -9.89 11.84
N PRO A 254 -14.26 -10.38 12.03
CA PRO A 254 -13.81 -10.85 13.33
C PRO A 254 -13.92 -9.75 14.40
N PRO A 255 -14.26 -10.08 15.65
CA PRO A 255 -14.47 -9.10 16.73
C PRO A 255 -13.20 -8.35 17.14
N LEU A 256 -12.02 -8.83 16.75
CA LEU A 256 -10.72 -8.20 16.96
C LEU A 256 -9.88 -8.29 15.69
N PRO A 257 -9.12 -7.26 15.32
CA PRO A 257 -8.15 -7.34 14.24
C PRO A 257 -6.89 -8.06 14.73
N LEU A 258 -6.45 -9.09 14.00
CA LEU A 258 -5.24 -9.83 14.37
C LEU A 258 -3.99 -9.05 13.95
N SER A 259 -3.15 -8.68 14.91
CA SER A 259 -1.93 -7.92 14.68
C SER A 259 -0.68 -8.81 14.57
N ALA A 260 0.43 -8.24 14.10
CA ALA A 260 1.72 -8.93 14.05
C ALA A 260 2.27 -9.31 15.44
N LYS A 261 1.74 -8.71 16.51
CA LYS A 261 2.07 -9.12 17.88
C LYS A 261 1.51 -10.50 18.23
N GLU A 262 0.32 -10.80 17.75
CA GLU A 262 -0.36 -12.07 17.92
C GLU A 262 0.07 -13.09 16.86
N ALA A 263 0.29 -12.64 15.63
CA ALA A 263 0.68 -13.47 14.49
C ALA A 263 2.02 -12.98 13.90
N PRO A 264 3.17 -13.39 14.45
CA PRO A 264 4.48 -12.87 14.03
C PRO A 264 5.00 -13.49 12.71
N GLN A 265 4.10 -13.94 11.85
CA GLN A 265 4.36 -14.45 10.50
C GLN A 265 3.13 -14.23 9.62
N PRO A 266 3.27 -13.83 8.36
CA PRO A 266 2.12 -13.65 7.46
C PRO A 266 1.27 -14.91 7.27
N SER A 267 1.88 -16.10 7.29
CA SER A 267 1.17 -17.38 7.19
C SER A 267 0.17 -17.60 8.33
N LEU A 268 0.45 -17.07 9.53
CA LEU A 268 -0.48 -17.14 10.66
C LEU A 268 -1.68 -16.20 10.47
N LEU A 269 -1.48 -15.05 9.86
CA LEU A 269 -2.56 -14.14 9.45
C LEU A 269 -3.48 -14.84 8.43
N TRP A 270 -2.90 -15.50 7.41
CA TRP A 270 -3.70 -16.22 6.40
C TRP A 270 -4.50 -17.36 7.00
N GLN A 271 -3.90 -18.16 7.88
CA GLN A 271 -4.59 -19.26 8.58
C GLN A 271 -5.74 -18.72 9.45
N TRP A 272 -5.50 -17.62 10.16
CA TRP A 272 -6.52 -16.99 10.99
C TRP A 272 -7.69 -16.45 10.16
N LEU A 273 -7.41 -15.72 9.05
CA LEU A 273 -8.45 -15.24 8.15
C LEU A 273 -9.26 -16.40 7.52
N ALA A 274 -8.59 -17.49 7.14
CA ALA A 274 -9.29 -18.67 6.66
C ALA A 274 -10.24 -19.22 7.73
N GLN A 275 -9.75 -19.45 8.94
CA GLN A 275 -10.50 -20.07 10.03
C GLN A 275 -11.65 -19.20 10.55
N THR A 276 -11.41 -17.89 10.77
CA THR A 276 -12.37 -17.02 11.47
C THR A 276 -13.30 -16.27 10.52
N CYS A 277 -12.95 -16.17 9.24
CA CYS A 277 -13.68 -15.43 8.23
C CYS A 277 -14.09 -16.35 7.05
N LEU A 278 -13.17 -16.71 6.17
CA LEU A 278 -13.50 -17.32 4.87
C LEU A 278 -14.21 -18.67 4.97
N ASP A 279 -13.83 -19.51 5.94
CA ASP A 279 -14.37 -20.88 6.15
C ASP A 279 -15.37 -20.93 7.30
N SER A 280 -15.71 -19.80 7.92
CA SER A 280 -16.55 -19.72 9.12
C SER A 280 -18.05 -19.87 8.89
N ALA A 281 -18.51 -19.97 7.65
CA ALA A 281 -19.93 -19.98 7.25
C ALA A 281 -20.77 -18.78 7.76
N THR A 282 -20.13 -17.67 8.16
CA THR A 282 -20.79 -16.45 8.64
C THR A 282 -21.12 -15.47 7.53
N GLY A 283 -20.64 -15.71 6.30
CA GLY A 283 -20.72 -14.77 5.18
C GLY A 283 -19.60 -13.72 5.19
N CYS A 284 -18.61 -13.84 6.08
CA CYS A 284 -17.40 -13.03 6.05
C CYS A 284 -16.54 -13.42 4.83
N ASP A 285 -15.98 -12.41 4.16
CA ASP A 285 -14.96 -12.57 3.13
C ASP A 285 -13.93 -11.45 3.27
N ALA A 286 -12.65 -11.74 3.01
CA ALA A 286 -11.55 -10.81 3.23
C ALA A 286 -10.42 -11.00 2.23
N LEU A 287 -9.66 -9.93 2.03
CA LEU A 287 -8.37 -9.91 1.32
C LEU A 287 -7.30 -9.36 2.25
N ALA A 288 -6.05 -9.82 2.07
CA ALA A 288 -4.88 -9.20 2.67
C ALA A 288 -3.98 -8.69 1.53
N ILE A 289 -3.68 -7.39 1.52
CA ILE A 289 -2.99 -6.72 0.41
C ILE A 289 -1.59 -6.34 0.86
N PRO A 290 -0.52 -7.08 0.43
CA PRO A 290 0.85 -6.71 0.71
C PRO A 290 1.19 -5.37 0.07
N HIS A 291 1.90 -4.52 0.81
CA HIS A 291 2.28 -3.20 0.35
C HIS A 291 3.68 -2.82 0.81
N ASN A 292 4.22 -1.73 0.21
CA ASN A 292 5.54 -1.21 0.53
C ASN A 292 6.64 -2.29 0.44
N SER A 293 6.54 -3.14 -0.59
CA SER A 293 7.44 -4.27 -0.76
C SER A 293 8.89 -3.85 -1.04
N ASN A 294 9.11 -2.62 -1.57
CA ASN A 294 10.42 -2.00 -1.73
C ASN A 294 11.23 -1.89 -0.42
N TRP A 295 10.57 -1.95 0.76
CA TRP A 295 11.17 -1.97 2.09
C TRP A 295 11.26 -3.36 2.72
N SER A 296 10.83 -4.41 2.01
CA SER A 296 10.75 -5.77 2.55
C SER A 296 12.10 -6.51 2.62
N SER A 297 13.18 -5.94 2.09
CA SER A 297 14.48 -6.63 1.95
C SER A 297 14.37 -7.97 1.18
N GLY A 298 13.43 -8.06 0.24
CA GLY A 298 13.13 -9.26 -0.53
C GLY A 298 12.15 -10.24 0.11
N ARG A 299 11.83 -10.09 1.39
CA ARG A 299 10.99 -11.05 2.12
C ARG A 299 9.53 -11.09 1.66
N MET A 300 9.04 -10.03 0.98
CA MET A 300 7.65 -9.96 0.55
C MET A 300 7.31 -10.99 -0.52
N PHE A 301 8.17 -11.15 -1.52
CA PHE A 301 7.94 -12.04 -2.66
C PHE A 301 8.93 -13.21 -2.73
N PHE A 302 9.68 -13.46 -1.66
CA PHE A 302 10.50 -14.66 -1.54
C PHE A 302 9.61 -15.90 -1.43
N PRO A 303 9.88 -16.97 -2.21
CA PRO A 303 9.04 -18.16 -2.25
C PRO A 303 9.37 -19.12 -1.10
N GLU A 304 8.98 -18.74 0.13
CA GLU A 304 9.15 -19.60 1.30
C GLU A 304 7.79 -19.97 1.94
N TYR A 305 7.73 -21.16 2.49
CA TYR A 305 6.52 -21.73 3.05
C TYR A 305 6.83 -22.25 4.48
N PRO A 306 6.89 -21.35 5.49
CA PRO A 306 7.26 -21.72 6.85
C PRO A 306 6.35 -22.83 7.42
N GLY A 307 6.97 -23.89 7.93
CA GLY A 307 6.27 -25.04 8.50
C GLY A 307 5.79 -26.09 7.49
N ALA A 308 5.97 -25.88 6.18
CA ALA A 308 5.66 -26.84 5.14
C ALA A 308 6.94 -27.58 4.71
N GLU A 309 6.99 -28.89 4.92
CA GLU A 309 8.16 -29.74 4.63
C GLU A 309 8.01 -30.44 3.26
N THR A 310 6.82 -30.98 3.00
CA THR A 310 6.53 -31.75 1.80
C THR A 310 6.05 -30.86 0.63
N PRO A 311 6.16 -31.31 -0.64
CA PRO A 311 5.60 -30.60 -1.79
C PRO A 311 4.08 -30.35 -1.67
N ALA A 312 3.33 -31.28 -1.08
CA ALA A 312 1.89 -31.12 -0.86
C ALA A 312 1.60 -29.99 0.14
N GLU A 313 2.28 -29.95 1.28
CA GLU A 313 2.13 -28.87 2.27
C GLU A 313 2.53 -27.50 1.71
N LYS A 314 3.61 -27.44 0.90
CA LYS A 314 4.00 -26.20 0.20
C LYS A 314 2.93 -25.74 -0.78
N ARG A 315 2.34 -26.69 -1.53
CA ARG A 315 1.22 -26.39 -2.41
C ARG A 315 0.02 -25.84 -1.63
N ASP A 316 -0.37 -26.47 -0.51
CA ASP A 316 -1.50 -26.03 0.31
C ASP A 316 -1.27 -24.62 0.89
N ALA A 317 -0.05 -24.33 1.35
CA ALA A 317 0.35 -23.00 1.81
C ALA A 317 0.31 -21.97 0.68
N ALA A 318 0.75 -22.33 -0.53
CA ALA A 318 0.67 -21.49 -1.71
C ALA A 318 -0.78 -21.20 -2.15
N VAL A 319 -1.66 -22.22 -2.10
CA VAL A 319 -3.10 -22.08 -2.36
C VAL A 319 -3.75 -21.11 -1.36
N LEU A 320 -3.41 -21.27 -0.06
CA LEU A 320 -3.93 -20.40 0.98
C LEU A 320 -3.50 -18.94 0.75
N ARG A 321 -2.23 -18.72 0.43
CA ARG A 321 -1.71 -17.39 0.10
C ARG A 321 -2.43 -16.79 -1.12
N GLN A 322 -2.52 -17.52 -2.23
CA GLN A 322 -3.20 -17.10 -3.46
C GLN A 322 -4.67 -16.74 -3.20
N ARG A 323 -5.36 -17.46 -2.31
CA ARG A 323 -6.76 -17.22 -1.96
C ARG A 323 -6.96 -15.89 -1.23
N ILE A 324 -6.01 -15.49 -0.39
CA ILE A 324 -6.11 -14.35 0.52
C ILE A 324 -5.39 -13.13 -0.04
N GLU A 325 -4.17 -13.29 -0.55
CA GLU A 325 -3.40 -12.21 -1.17
C GLU A 325 -3.69 -12.17 -2.68
N ARG A 326 -4.81 -11.54 -3.05
CA ARG A 326 -5.22 -11.41 -4.46
C ARG A 326 -4.61 -10.19 -5.15
N LEU A 327 -4.18 -9.20 -4.39
CA LEU A 327 -3.68 -7.91 -4.86
C LEU A 327 -2.34 -7.61 -4.22
N ALA A 328 -1.56 -6.73 -4.87
CA ALA A 328 -0.38 -6.09 -4.31
C ALA A 328 -0.41 -4.59 -4.63
N GLU A 329 0.01 -3.78 -3.67
CA GLU A 329 0.15 -2.34 -3.85
C GLU A 329 1.50 -2.04 -4.49
N VAL A 330 1.46 -1.40 -5.67
CA VAL A 330 2.66 -1.11 -6.48
C VAL A 330 3.24 0.26 -6.19
N MET A 331 2.45 1.18 -5.64
CA MET A 331 2.83 2.58 -5.36
C MET A 331 2.10 3.11 -4.15
N GLN A 332 2.80 3.89 -3.33
CA GLN A 332 2.27 4.65 -2.21
C GLN A 332 3.27 5.75 -1.78
N VAL A 333 2.97 6.52 -0.74
CA VAL A 333 3.79 7.66 -0.26
C VAL A 333 5.27 7.32 -0.06
N LYS A 334 5.60 6.08 0.29
CA LYS A 334 6.97 5.58 0.47
C LYS A 334 7.56 5.01 -0.82
N GLY A 335 7.05 5.45 -1.98
CA GLY A 335 7.62 5.24 -3.31
C GLY A 335 7.10 4.03 -4.05
N ASP A 336 7.68 3.84 -5.23
CA ASP A 336 7.34 2.78 -6.16
C ASP A 336 7.95 1.44 -5.79
N SER A 337 7.11 0.41 -5.89
CA SER A 337 7.45 -1.01 -5.71
C SER A 337 7.34 -1.82 -7.01
N GLU A 338 7.23 -1.21 -8.19
CA GLU A 338 7.12 -1.93 -9.46
C GLU A 338 8.37 -2.72 -9.78
N CYS A 339 9.49 -2.03 -9.98
CA CYS A 339 10.76 -2.63 -10.46
C CYS A 339 11.97 -1.82 -9.98
N ARG A 340 13.18 -2.37 -10.16
CA ARG A 340 14.46 -1.69 -9.99
C ARG A 340 15.49 -2.26 -10.97
N ARG A 341 16.28 -1.41 -11.57
CA ARG A 341 17.34 -1.84 -12.51
C ARG A 341 18.52 -2.53 -11.82
N GLY A 342 19.19 -3.41 -12.56
CA GLY A 342 20.49 -3.97 -12.18
C GLY A 342 20.45 -5.03 -11.08
N LEU A 343 19.29 -5.62 -10.77
CA LEU A 343 19.18 -6.67 -9.77
C LEU A 343 19.65 -8.02 -10.31
N TYR A 344 20.33 -8.78 -9.45
CA TYR A 344 20.84 -10.11 -9.77
C TYR A 344 19.71 -11.06 -10.22
N GLY A 345 20.01 -11.83 -11.28
CA GLY A 345 19.07 -12.80 -11.84
C GLY A 345 17.91 -12.19 -12.63
N VAL A 346 17.96 -10.88 -12.91
CA VAL A 346 17.05 -10.19 -13.83
C VAL A 346 17.81 -9.82 -15.09
N VAL A 347 17.30 -10.19 -16.25
CA VAL A 347 17.87 -9.94 -17.56
C VAL A 347 16.84 -9.36 -18.51
N GLY A 348 17.27 -8.67 -19.55
CA GLY A 348 16.41 -8.06 -20.56
C GLY A 348 16.81 -6.63 -20.88
N SER A 349 15.90 -5.86 -21.45
CA SER A 349 16.13 -4.45 -21.76
C SER A 349 16.19 -3.61 -20.50
N ALA A 350 17.12 -2.67 -20.43
CA ALA A 350 17.11 -1.68 -19.35
C ALA A 350 15.83 -0.83 -19.43
N ASP A 351 14.98 -0.92 -18.41
CA ASP A 351 13.77 -0.11 -18.28
C ASP A 351 14.11 1.18 -17.50
N GLU A 352 14.18 2.31 -18.20
CA GLU A 352 14.47 3.60 -17.60
C GLU A 352 13.38 4.04 -16.60
N GLN A 353 12.19 3.48 -16.71
CA GLN A 353 11.08 3.79 -15.81
C GLN A 353 11.19 3.11 -14.43
N CYS A 354 12.12 2.18 -14.24
CA CYS A 354 12.38 1.53 -12.95
C CYS A 354 13.09 2.42 -11.92
N ASP A 355 13.47 3.63 -12.30
CA ASP A 355 14.04 4.64 -11.38
C ASP A 355 12.96 5.58 -10.78
N PHE A 356 11.70 5.41 -11.16
CA PHE A 356 10.58 6.23 -10.71
C PHE A 356 10.41 6.18 -9.19
N GLU A 357 10.33 7.35 -8.55
CA GLU A 357 9.99 7.56 -7.12
C GLU A 357 10.61 6.54 -6.15
N LYS A 358 11.92 6.32 -6.24
CA LYS A 358 12.64 5.38 -5.36
C LYS A 358 13.08 6.04 -4.06
N LEU A 359 12.70 5.48 -2.92
CA LEU A 359 13.19 5.92 -1.61
C LEU A 359 14.69 5.70 -1.43
N ARG A 360 15.21 4.52 -1.82
CA ARG A 360 16.65 4.29 -1.97
C ARG A 360 17.05 4.74 -3.36
N ALA A 361 17.95 5.71 -3.44
CA ALA A 361 18.36 6.28 -4.72
C ALA A 361 18.74 5.20 -5.74
N PRO A 362 18.38 5.37 -7.03
CA PRO A 362 18.69 4.37 -8.05
C PRO A 362 20.18 4.06 -8.20
N ASP A 363 21.04 5.06 -7.98
CA ASP A 363 22.50 5.02 -8.05
C ASP A 363 23.18 4.73 -6.71
N GLU A 364 22.41 4.50 -5.63
CA GLU A 364 22.95 4.15 -4.33
C GLU A 364 23.72 2.83 -4.39
N ALA A 365 24.98 2.87 -4.00
CA ALA A 365 25.84 1.69 -3.91
C ALA A 365 25.34 0.78 -2.78
N ALA A 366 24.70 -0.31 -3.13
CA ALA A 366 24.23 -1.32 -2.20
C ALA A 366 24.57 -2.71 -2.72
N GLU A 367 24.85 -3.64 -1.79
CA GLU A 367 25.01 -5.04 -2.14
C GLU A 367 23.69 -5.61 -2.67
N ASP A 368 23.78 -6.56 -3.59
CA ASP A 368 22.63 -7.34 -4.04
C ASP A 368 22.49 -8.60 -3.18
N CYS A 369 21.25 -8.90 -2.74
CA CYS A 369 20.95 -10.10 -1.96
C CYS A 369 21.03 -11.40 -2.80
N ARG A 370 21.21 -11.29 -4.10
CA ARG A 370 21.19 -12.40 -5.08
C ARG A 370 19.88 -13.21 -4.98
N ASP A 371 19.99 -14.51 -4.75
CA ASP A 371 18.86 -15.42 -4.63
C ASP A 371 18.27 -15.46 -3.21
N GLY A 372 18.65 -14.52 -2.35
CA GLY A 372 18.24 -14.47 -0.96
C GLY A 372 17.48 -13.21 -0.59
N VAL A 373 17.34 -13.04 0.72
CA VAL A 373 16.69 -11.91 1.36
C VAL A 373 17.65 -11.19 2.29
N GLY A 374 17.41 -9.89 2.50
CA GLY A 374 18.19 -9.05 3.39
C GLY A 374 17.48 -8.72 4.71
N GLU A 375 17.97 -7.64 5.35
CA GLU A 375 17.46 -7.07 6.60
C GLU A 375 17.60 -5.54 6.54
N GLY A 376 16.81 -4.80 7.31
CA GLY A 376 16.99 -3.35 7.47
C GLY A 376 16.37 -2.48 6.37
N GLY A 377 15.49 -3.03 5.51
CA GLY A 377 14.86 -2.27 4.42
C GLY A 377 14.11 -1.03 4.89
N MET A 378 13.39 -1.10 6.01
CA MET A 378 12.70 0.04 6.62
C MET A 378 13.66 1.13 7.13
N MET A 379 14.94 0.81 7.29
CA MET A 379 16.00 1.73 7.67
C MET A 379 16.81 2.19 6.45
N LEU A 380 16.33 1.92 5.23
CA LEU A 380 17.02 2.15 3.95
C LEU A 380 18.43 1.53 3.93
N LYS A 381 18.61 0.37 4.57
CA LYS A 381 19.88 -0.34 4.71
C LYS A 381 19.77 -1.78 4.22
N GLY A 382 20.90 -2.48 4.24
CA GLY A 382 21.00 -3.86 3.79
C GLY A 382 21.08 -4.02 2.28
N CYS A 383 21.11 -5.26 1.83
CA CYS A 383 21.19 -5.58 0.41
C CYS A 383 19.84 -5.35 -0.31
N LEU A 384 19.91 -5.11 -1.60
CA LEU A 384 18.75 -5.00 -2.50
C LEU A 384 18.39 -6.39 -3.03
N SER A 385 17.10 -6.70 -3.12
CA SER A 385 16.62 -7.99 -3.64
C SER A 385 15.52 -7.78 -4.68
N ARG A 386 15.59 -8.57 -5.78
CA ARG A 386 14.50 -8.61 -6.77
C ARG A 386 13.15 -8.98 -6.16
N PHE A 387 13.15 -9.79 -5.11
CA PHE A 387 11.92 -10.17 -4.39
C PHE A 387 11.29 -9.03 -3.55
N SER A 388 11.86 -7.82 -3.61
CA SER A 388 11.25 -6.59 -3.07
C SER A 388 10.34 -5.87 -4.08
N TYR A 389 10.27 -6.32 -5.33
CA TYR A 389 9.57 -5.59 -6.38
C TYR A 389 8.50 -6.46 -7.04
N THR A 390 7.34 -5.88 -7.27
CA THR A 390 6.13 -6.56 -7.71
C THR A 390 6.31 -7.25 -9.06
N ARG A 391 6.97 -6.60 -10.04
CA ARG A 391 7.28 -7.19 -11.36
C ARG A 391 7.97 -8.53 -11.23
N TYR A 392 8.97 -8.62 -10.36
CA TYR A 392 9.76 -9.85 -10.18
C TYR A 392 9.03 -10.85 -9.29
N GLY A 393 8.16 -10.39 -8.37
CA GLY A 393 7.23 -11.24 -7.64
C GLY A 393 6.26 -11.96 -8.59
N LEU A 394 5.65 -11.22 -9.52
CA LEU A 394 4.77 -11.78 -10.56
C LEU A 394 5.51 -12.83 -11.43
N THR A 395 6.75 -12.52 -11.84
CA THR A 395 7.57 -13.43 -12.63
C THR A 395 7.99 -14.67 -11.82
N GLN A 396 8.33 -14.51 -10.52
CA GLN A 396 8.61 -15.64 -9.62
C GLN A 396 7.42 -16.57 -9.50
N GLY A 397 6.21 -16.02 -9.53
CA GLY A 397 4.97 -16.80 -9.49
C GLY A 397 4.83 -17.82 -10.62
N LEU A 398 5.40 -17.52 -11.80
CA LEU A 398 5.45 -18.47 -12.93
C LEU A 398 6.32 -19.69 -12.60
N ALA A 399 7.45 -19.47 -11.91
CA ALA A 399 8.32 -20.55 -11.45
C ALA A 399 7.64 -21.42 -10.37
N GLU A 400 6.93 -20.78 -9.42
CA GLU A 400 6.18 -21.51 -8.39
C GLU A 400 5.01 -22.28 -9.01
N HIS A 401 4.33 -21.74 -10.02
CA HIS A 401 3.30 -22.47 -10.76
C HIS A 401 3.86 -23.74 -11.42
N LYS A 402 5.02 -23.64 -12.11
CA LYS A 402 5.69 -24.81 -12.70
C LYS A 402 6.06 -25.86 -11.65
N LYS A 403 6.44 -25.44 -10.44
CA LYS A 403 6.92 -26.30 -9.35
C LYS A 403 5.79 -26.92 -8.54
N LEU A 404 4.74 -26.15 -8.22
CA LEU A 404 3.68 -26.51 -7.27
C LEU A 404 2.32 -26.71 -7.94
N GLY A 405 2.16 -26.33 -9.22
CA GLY A 405 0.88 -26.30 -9.91
C GLY A 405 -0.06 -25.19 -9.43
N VAL A 406 0.49 -24.19 -8.72
CA VAL A 406 -0.23 -22.99 -8.25
C VAL A 406 0.72 -21.80 -8.19
N ASN A 407 0.23 -20.61 -8.54
CA ASN A 407 1.00 -19.36 -8.47
C ASN A 407 0.58 -18.56 -7.22
N PRO A 408 1.39 -18.54 -6.14
CA PRO A 408 1.06 -17.77 -4.93
C PRO A 408 1.21 -16.25 -5.09
N PHE A 409 1.78 -15.79 -6.20
CA PHE A 409 2.03 -14.39 -6.55
C PHE A 409 1.19 -13.93 -7.76
N GLU A 410 0.05 -14.54 -7.99
CA GLU A 410 -0.90 -14.16 -9.03
C GLU A 410 -1.70 -12.93 -8.61
N TYR A 411 -1.00 -11.79 -8.46
CA TYR A 411 -1.54 -10.55 -7.93
C TYR A 411 -2.14 -9.66 -9.00
N GLY A 412 -3.30 -9.06 -8.71
CA GLY A 412 -3.70 -7.80 -9.32
C GLY A 412 -2.92 -6.63 -8.71
N LEU A 413 -2.86 -5.53 -9.43
CA LEU A 413 -2.14 -4.33 -9.00
C LEU A 413 -3.12 -3.22 -8.58
N ILE A 414 -2.80 -2.55 -7.48
CA ILE A 414 -3.41 -1.30 -7.03
C ILE A 414 -2.32 -0.33 -6.59
N ALA A 415 -2.68 0.92 -6.39
CA ALA A 415 -1.88 1.91 -5.66
C ALA A 415 -2.74 2.54 -4.58
N SER A 416 -2.15 3.19 -3.61
CA SER A 416 -2.84 3.86 -2.50
C SER A 416 -2.02 5.04 -2.00
N SER A 417 -2.60 5.91 -1.15
CA SER A 417 -1.86 7.03 -0.60
C SER A 417 -0.93 6.63 0.55
N ASP A 418 -1.33 5.72 1.40
CA ASP A 418 -0.70 5.47 2.71
C ASP A 418 -0.60 6.78 3.53
N SER A 419 -1.64 7.60 3.41
CA SER A 419 -1.71 8.89 4.09
C SER A 419 -1.80 8.71 5.59
N HIS A 420 -0.85 9.30 6.34
CA HIS A 420 -0.89 9.39 7.79
C HIS A 420 -1.51 10.72 8.26
N ASN A 421 -2.18 11.44 7.36
CA ASN A 421 -2.96 12.64 7.62
C ASN A 421 -4.48 12.37 7.63
N ALA A 422 -4.90 11.12 7.42
CA ALA A 422 -6.29 10.73 7.22
C ALA A 422 -6.94 11.37 5.96
N THR A 423 -6.12 11.75 4.99
CA THR A 423 -6.52 12.43 3.74
C THR A 423 -6.44 11.47 2.55
N GLY A 424 -7.18 10.36 2.62
CA GLY A 424 -7.20 9.37 1.55
C GLY A 424 -7.55 10.01 0.19
N GLY A 425 -6.74 9.68 -0.83
CA GLY A 425 -6.87 10.23 -2.18
C GLY A 425 -6.30 11.65 -2.36
N ASP A 426 -5.57 12.20 -1.37
CA ASP A 426 -4.81 13.45 -1.48
C ASP A 426 -3.46 13.17 -2.15
N VAL A 427 -3.50 12.91 -3.45
CA VAL A 427 -2.37 12.40 -4.24
C VAL A 427 -1.95 13.35 -5.38
N ASP A 428 -2.26 14.63 -5.25
CA ASP A 428 -1.95 15.67 -6.24
C ASP A 428 -0.56 16.26 -5.99
N GLU A 429 0.30 16.25 -7.00
CA GLU A 429 1.66 16.79 -6.92
C GLU A 429 1.66 18.31 -6.65
N GLU A 430 0.72 19.03 -7.24
CA GLU A 430 0.64 20.47 -7.05
C GLU A 430 0.20 20.86 -5.64
N GLN A 431 -0.69 20.07 -5.02
CA GLN A 431 -1.31 20.38 -3.73
C GLN A 431 -0.82 19.53 -2.58
N TYR A 432 0.30 18.83 -2.75
CA TYR A 432 0.81 17.92 -1.73
C TYR A 432 1.00 18.57 -0.36
N ASP A 433 0.29 18.05 0.63
CA ASP A 433 0.25 18.55 2.01
C ASP A 433 1.15 17.79 2.99
N GLY A 434 1.96 16.87 2.49
CA GLY A 434 2.85 16.01 3.28
C GLY A 434 2.20 14.69 3.68
N ALA A 435 3.05 13.70 3.98
CA ALA A 435 2.62 12.34 4.34
C ALA A 435 2.12 12.23 5.79
N HIS A 436 2.61 13.11 6.67
CA HIS A 436 2.36 13.08 8.11
C HIS A 436 1.90 14.43 8.63
N GLY A 437 1.18 14.46 9.74
CA GLY A 437 0.75 15.69 10.38
C GLY A 437 1.88 16.67 10.68
N MET A 438 3.05 16.17 11.06
CA MET A 438 4.24 17.01 11.31
C MET A 438 4.77 17.73 10.06
N ASP A 439 4.45 17.27 8.86
CA ASP A 439 4.89 17.85 7.58
C ASP A 439 4.01 19.05 7.16
N SER A 440 3.41 19.72 8.10
CA SER A 440 2.35 20.71 7.93
C SER A 440 2.74 21.99 7.16
N ASP A 441 4.03 22.24 6.94
CA ASP A 441 4.50 23.39 6.18
C ASP A 441 5.57 23.03 5.14
N ALA A 442 5.70 23.87 4.10
CA ALA A 442 6.63 23.65 3.01
C ALA A 442 8.09 23.57 3.47
N ALA A 443 8.48 24.36 4.47
CA ALA A 443 9.86 24.36 4.98
C ALA A 443 10.22 22.99 5.61
N LYS A 444 9.27 22.35 6.28
CA LYS A 444 9.46 21.01 6.86
C LYS A 444 9.51 19.92 5.77
N ARG A 445 8.67 20.01 4.75
CA ARG A 445 8.68 19.06 3.63
C ARG A 445 9.97 19.15 2.79
N LEU A 446 10.54 20.35 2.65
CA LEU A 446 11.76 20.60 1.86
C LEU A 446 13.07 20.36 2.66
N ILE A 447 13.05 19.58 3.73
CA ILE A 447 14.25 19.18 4.48
C ILE A 447 14.89 17.97 3.79
N LYS A 448 16.12 18.14 3.30
CA LYS A 448 16.85 17.06 2.60
C LYS A 448 17.17 15.87 3.52
N GLU A 449 17.65 16.17 4.72
CA GLU A 449 17.97 15.16 5.73
C GLU A 449 17.59 15.66 7.11
N TYR A 450 16.98 14.80 7.91
CA TYR A 450 16.88 15.06 9.32
C TYR A 450 18.26 14.81 9.96
N ASP A 451 18.78 15.80 10.68
CA ASP A 451 19.98 15.63 11.51
C ASP A 451 19.63 14.74 12.72
N VAL A 452 19.65 13.43 12.48
CA VAL A 452 19.35 12.40 13.49
C VAL A 452 20.67 11.81 13.98
N PRO A 453 21.04 12.01 15.27
CA PRO A 453 22.21 11.40 15.84
C PRO A 453 22.20 9.87 15.69
N GLY A 454 23.30 9.30 15.19
CA GLY A 454 23.43 7.86 14.99
C GLY A 454 23.04 7.36 13.59
N GLY A 455 22.73 8.25 12.66
CA GLY A 455 22.50 7.88 11.24
C GLY A 455 21.29 6.97 11.05
N ILE A 456 20.26 7.12 11.87
CA ILE A 456 18.96 6.49 11.64
C ILE A 456 18.34 7.23 10.46
N ALA A 457 18.45 6.65 9.27
CA ALA A 457 17.80 7.17 8.09
C ALA A 457 16.28 6.94 8.21
N THR A 458 15.59 7.92 8.77
CA THR A 458 14.11 7.97 8.74
C THR A 458 13.63 8.53 7.40
N GLY A 459 14.30 8.29 6.31
CA GLY A 459 13.97 8.84 4.99
C GLY A 459 13.87 10.37 4.97
N SER A 460 14.47 11.02 4.00
CA SER A 460 14.23 12.45 3.78
C SER A 460 12.76 12.66 3.38
N PRO A 461 12.01 13.63 3.94
CA PRO A 461 10.68 13.98 3.47
C PRO A 461 10.63 14.22 1.96
N LEU A 462 11.72 14.70 1.37
CA LEU A 462 11.86 14.94 -0.06
C LEU A 462 11.81 13.68 -0.92
N ARG A 463 12.04 12.51 -0.34
CA ARG A 463 11.93 11.21 -1.02
C ARG A 463 10.53 10.62 -0.94
N TYR A 464 9.66 11.15 -0.08
CA TYR A 464 8.23 10.83 -0.11
C TYR A 464 7.57 11.53 -1.30
N ASN A 465 6.42 11.01 -1.68
CA ASN A 465 5.59 11.53 -2.76
C ASN A 465 4.11 11.55 -2.30
N PRO A 466 3.18 12.10 -3.05
CA PRO A 466 1.76 12.09 -2.65
C PRO A 466 1.15 10.70 -2.53
N GLY A 467 1.77 9.68 -3.11
CA GLY A 467 1.26 8.32 -3.14
C GLY A 467 0.53 8.01 -4.44
N GLY A 468 -0.46 7.15 -4.36
CA GLY A 468 -1.23 6.72 -5.50
C GLY A 468 -2.69 6.46 -5.16
N ILE A 469 -3.45 5.99 -6.14
CA ILE A 469 -4.88 5.73 -6.03
C ILE A 469 -5.23 4.38 -6.65
N ALA A 470 -6.13 3.64 -6.01
CA ALA A 470 -6.66 2.39 -6.55
C ALA A 470 -7.78 2.65 -7.55
N GLY A 471 -7.78 1.94 -8.66
CA GLY A 471 -8.88 1.86 -9.58
C GLY A 471 -9.46 0.45 -9.66
N VAL A 472 -10.77 0.33 -9.79
CA VAL A 472 -11.45 -0.94 -10.01
C VAL A 472 -12.45 -0.83 -11.16
N TRP A 473 -12.63 -1.92 -11.91
CA TRP A 473 -13.68 -2.06 -12.88
C TRP A 473 -14.88 -2.80 -12.27
N ALA A 474 -15.94 -2.07 -11.96
CA ALA A 474 -17.12 -2.59 -11.27
C ALA A 474 -18.41 -2.18 -11.97
N GLU A 475 -19.45 -2.99 -11.84
CA GLU A 475 -20.77 -2.73 -12.45
C GLU A 475 -21.49 -1.55 -11.77
N GLU A 476 -21.26 -1.38 -10.48
CA GLU A 476 -21.85 -0.32 -9.65
C GLU A 476 -20.96 -0.02 -8.44
N ASN A 477 -21.15 1.14 -7.82
CA ASN A 477 -20.42 1.49 -6.61
C ASN A 477 -21.12 0.94 -5.35
N SER A 478 -20.93 -0.35 -5.10
CA SER A 478 -21.40 -1.05 -3.90
C SER A 478 -20.30 -1.93 -3.31
N ARG A 479 -20.36 -2.23 -2.01
CA ARG A 479 -19.40 -3.15 -1.35
C ARG A 479 -19.26 -4.44 -2.13
N GLN A 480 -20.37 -5.04 -2.51
CA GLN A 480 -20.37 -6.29 -3.27
C GLN A 480 -19.65 -6.17 -4.60
N SER A 481 -19.94 -5.12 -5.39
CA SER A 481 -19.37 -4.95 -6.74
C SER A 481 -17.90 -4.55 -6.69
N VAL A 482 -17.54 -3.60 -5.78
CA VAL A 482 -16.15 -3.17 -5.57
C VAL A 482 -15.30 -4.33 -5.05
N PHE A 483 -15.75 -5.04 -3.99
CA PHE A 483 -14.98 -6.16 -3.44
C PHE A 483 -14.86 -7.33 -4.42
N ALA A 484 -15.90 -7.61 -5.21
CA ALA A 484 -15.82 -8.61 -6.26
C ALA A 484 -14.78 -8.24 -7.34
N ALA A 485 -14.66 -6.95 -7.70
CA ALA A 485 -13.63 -6.48 -8.62
C ALA A 485 -12.22 -6.64 -8.03
N LEU A 486 -12.02 -6.29 -6.76
CA LEU A 486 -10.76 -6.52 -6.04
C LEU A 486 -10.40 -8.02 -6.04
N LYS A 487 -11.35 -8.88 -5.75
CA LYS A 487 -11.15 -10.33 -5.69
C LYS A 487 -10.86 -10.97 -7.05
N ARG A 488 -11.48 -10.47 -8.12
CA ARG A 488 -11.19 -10.86 -9.53
C ARG A 488 -9.89 -10.25 -10.04
N ARG A 489 -9.27 -9.31 -9.30
CA ARG A 489 -8.09 -8.55 -9.75
C ARG A 489 -8.37 -7.67 -10.98
N GLU A 490 -9.61 -7.31 -11.23
CA GLU A 490 -9.96 -6.37 -12.28
C GLU A 490 -9.74 -4.94 -11.81
N THR A 491 -8.46 -4.67 -11.51
CA THR A 491 -7.98 -3.49 -10.80
C THR A 491 -6.79 -2.86 -11.52
N PHE A 492 -6.52 -1.62 -11.19
CA PHE A 492 -5.34 -0.90 -11.63
C PHE A 492 -4.88 0.09 -10.56
N GLY A 493 -3.62 0.48 -10.59
CA GLY A 493 -3.08 1.54 -9.75
C GLY A 493 -2.70 2.74 -10.60
N SER A 494 -2.78 3.94 -10.02
CA SER A 494 -2.23 5.16 -10.58
C SER A 494 -1.33 5.86 -9.56
N SER A 495 -0.31 6.54 -10.02
CA SER A 495 0.61 7.31 -9.17
C SER A 495 0.04 8.66 -8.69
N GLY A 496 -1.22 8.96 -9.00
CA GLY A 496 -1.94 10.16 -8.58
C GLY A 496 -3.10 10.48 -9.52
N PRO A 497 -2.87 10.81 -10.79
CA PRO A 497 -3.92 11.13 -11.74
C PRO A 497 -4.89 9.96 -11.95
N ARG A 498 -6.17 10.27 -12.17
CA ARG A 498 -7.22 9.28 -12.44
C ARG A 498 -7.17 8.80 -13.88
N ILE A 499 -6.02 8.26 -14.31
CA ILE A 499 -5.87 7.60 -15.61
C ILE A 499 -6.75 6.36 -15.64
N VAL A 500 -7.49 6.15 -16.74
CA VAL A 500 -8.44 5.04 -16.92
C VAL A 500 -7.89 4.04 -17.94
N PRO A 501 -7.12 3.02 -17.55
CA PRO A 501 -6.62 2.00 -18.45
C PRO A 501 -7.60 0.85 -18.60
N ARG A 502 -7.68 0.26 -19.82
CA ARG A 502 -8.28 -1.05 -20.06
C ARG A 502 -7.26 -1.95 -20.74
N PHE A 503 -7.28 -3.22 -20.36
CA PHE A 503 -6.36 -4.22 -20.88
C PHE A 503 -7.09 -5.55 -21.02
N PHE A 504 -7.24 -6.02 -22.26
CA PHE A 504 -7.84 -7.30 -22.60
C PHE A 504 -6.83 -8.15 -23.36
N GLY A 505 -6.81 -9.45 -23.11
CA GLY A 505 -5.98 -10.43 -23.82
C GLY A 505 -6.81 -11.55 -24.41
N GLY A 506 -6.37 -12.12 -25.52
CA GLY A 506 -7.07 -13.24 -26.16
C GLY A 506 -6.30 -13.79 -27.35
N TRP A 507 -6.81 -14.86 -27.97
CA TRP A 507 -6.18 -15.48 -29.14
C TRP A 507 -6.70 -14.92 -30.45
N ASP A 508 -8.01 -14.62 -30.51
CA ASP A 508 -8.72 -14.19 -31.72
C ASP A 508 -9.45 -12.87 -31.52
N LEU A 509 -8.74 -11.88 -30.92
CA LEU A 509 -9.29 -10.55 -30.71
C LEU A 509 -9.46 -9.84 -32.06
N PRO A 510 -10.66 -9.28 -32.41
CA PRO A 510 -10.88 -8.54 -33.63
C PRO A 510 -9.92 -7.34 -33.81
N ASP A 511 -9.54 -7.03 -35.04
CA ASP A 511 -8.64 -5.92 -35.36
C ASP A 511 -9.26 -4.54 -35.11
N ASP A 512 -10.58 -4.43 -35.18
CA ASP A 512 -11.36 -3.19 -35.07
C ASP A 512 -11.92 -2.90 -33.68
N MET A 513 -11.38 -3.55 -32.64
CA MET A 513 -11.85 -3.40 -31.24
C MET A 513 -11.71 -1.98 -30.66
N CYS A 514 -10.90 -1.12 -31.25
CA CYS A 514 -10.72 0.27 -30.77
C CYS A 514 -11.90 1.21 -31.09
N GLY A 515 -13.08 0.67 -31.38
CA GLY A 515 -14.31 1.40 -31.59
C GLY A 515 -15.17 1.61 -30.33
N GLU A 516 -16.41 2.05 -30.52
CA GLU A 516 -17.36 2.38 -29.44
C GLU A 516 -17.71 1.19 -28.52
N ASP A 517 -17.54 -0.05 -29.00
CA ASP A 517 -17.92 -1.29 -28.32
C ASP A 517 -16.75 -2.03 -27.66
N LEU A 518 -15.60 -1.37 -27.44
CA LEU A 518 -14.37 -1.99 -26.92
C LEU A 518 -14.63 -2.87 -25.69
N ALA A 519 -15.35 -2.37 -24.69
CA ALA A 519 -15.60 -3.11 -23.47
C ALA A 519 -16.43 -4.38 -23.72
N ARG A 520 -17.53 -4.28 -24.49
CA ARG A 520 -18.38 -5.42 -24.82
C ARG A 520 -17.60 -6.48 -25.61
N GLN A 521 -16.83 -6.06 -26.61
CA GLN A 521 -16.01 -6.97 -27.42
C GLN A 521 -14.90 -7.62 -26.58
N GLY A 522 -14.23 -6.84 -25.69
CA GLY A 522 -13.18 -7.34 -24.81
C GLY A 522 -13.67 -8.46 -23.90
N TYR A 523 -14.85 -8.30 -23.28
CA TYR A 523 -15.46 -9.35 -22.45
C TYR A 523 -16.03 -10.53 -23.26
N THR A 524 -16.34 -10.32 -24.53
CA THR A 524 -16.90 -11.39 -25.38
C THR A 524 -15.82 -12.29 -26.01
N HIS A 525 -14.72 -11.69 -26.44
CA HIS A 525 -13.68 -12.35 -27.23
C HIS A 525 -12.37 -12.58 -26.49
N GLY A 526 -12.22 -11.99 -25.30
CA GLY A 526 -11.00 -12.09 -24.51
C GLY A 526 -11.25 -12.17 -23.01
N VAL A 527 -10.17 -12.04 -22.27
CA VAL A 527 -10.16 -11.95 -20.81
C VAL A 527 -9.69 -10.54 -20.37
N PRO A 528 -10.28 -9.95 -19.35
CA PRO A 528 -9.83 -8.66 -18.83
C PRO A 528 -8.52 -8.80 -18.02
N MET A 529 -7.92 -7.67 -17.66
CA MET A 529 -6.85 -7.60 -16.68
C MET A 529 -7.24 -8.38 -15.40
N GLY A 530 -6.26 -9.04 -14.79
CA GLY A 530 -6.45 -9.87 -13.61
C GLY A 530 -6.73 -11.34 -13.90
N GLU A 531 -6.92 -11.74 -15.14
CA GLU A 531 -7.29 -13.10 -15.53
C GLU A 531 -6.16 -13.87 -16.21
N VAL A 532 -6.38 -15.15 -16.42
CA VAL A 532 -5.49 -16.06 -17.14
C VAL A 532 -6.01 -16.25 -18.56
N LEU A 533 -5.14 -16.19 -19.55
CA LEU A 533 -5.49 -16.54 -20.93
C LEU A 533 -6.00 -17.99 -21.00
N PRO A 534 -7.06 -18.25 -21.77
CA PRO A 534 -7.48 -19.63 -22.02
C PRO A 534 -6.36 -20.42 -22.71
N PRO A 535 -6.43 -21.76 -22.68
CA PRO A 535 -5.46 -22.60 -23.37
C PRO A 535 -5.25 -22.17 -24.83
N LYS A 536 -3.98 -22.19 -25.28
CA LYS A 536 -3.62 -21.79 -26.66
C LYS A 536 -4.34 -22.68 -27.68
N PRO A 537 -5.16 -22.13 -28.61
CA PRO A 537 -5.72 -22.89 -29.68
C PRO A 537 -4.67 -23.17 -30.78
N GLU A 538 -4.88 -24.22 -31.56
CA GLU A 538 -3.99 -24.54 -32.69
C GLU A 538 -4.02 -23.47 -33.80
N SER A 539 -5.12 -22.73 -33.91
CA SER A 539 -5.37 -21.71 -34.93
C SER A 539 -4.58 -20.41 -34.73
N SER A 540 -4.03 -20.17 -33.55
CA SER A 540 -3.34 -18.92 -33.23
C SER A 540 -1.86 -19.13 -32.92
N ASP A 541 -1.00 -18.27 -33.48
CA ASP A 541 0.44 -18.33 -33.28
C ASP A 541 0.86 -17.64 -31.97
N ALA A 542 0.26 -16.49 -31.64
CA ALA A 542 0.56 -15.69 -30.47
C ALA A 542 -0.69 -15.00 -29.89
N PRO A 543 -0.69 -14.64 -28.58
CA PRO A 543 -1.79 -13.90 -27.99
C PRO A 543 -1.79 -12.45 -28.49
N ALA A 544 -3.00 -11.93 -28.70
CA ALA A 544 -3.24 -10.52 -28.95
C ALA A 544 -3.76 -9.82 -27.70
N PHE A 545 -3.44 -8.54 -27.57
CA PHE A 545 -3.90 -7.69 -26.49
C PHE A 545 -4.50 -6.42 -27.06
N VAL A 546 -5.61 -5.96 -26.47
CA VAL A 546 -6.18 -4.65 -26.75
C VAL A 546 -6.00 -3.77 -25.53
N LEU A 547 -5.35 -2.64 -25.77
CA LEU A 547 -4.93 -1.69 -24.78
C LEU A 547 -5.60 -0.35 -25.05
N SER A 548 -6.25 0.20 -24.03
CA SER A 548 -6.85 1.52 -24.09
C SER A 548 -6.54 2.29 -22.83
N ALA A 549 -6.37 3.60 -22.96
CA ALA A 549 -6.21 4.51 -21.83
C ALA A 549 -6.87 5.86 -22.11
N LEU A 550 -7.50 6.44 -21.08
CA LEU A 550 -7.98 7.82 -21.07
C LEU A 550 -7.18 8.59 -20.00
N LYS A 551 -6.81 9.84 -20.33
CA LYS A 551 -6.16 10.70 -19.33
C LYS A 551 -7.15 11.14 -18.25
N ASP A 552 -6.63 11.48 -17.08
CA ASP A 552 -7.37 12.28 -16.10
C ASP A 552 -7.77 13.62 -16.73
N PRO A 553 -9.02 14.08 -16.63
CA PRO A 553 -9.43 15.42 -17.09
C PRO A 553 -8.55 16.54 -16.54
N ARG A 554 -8.05 16.41 -15.31
CA ARG A 554 -7.16 17.37 -14.65
C ARG A 554 -5.67 17.09 -14.87
N GLY A 555 -5.32 15.86 -15.30
CA GLY A 555 -3.94 15.40 -15.54
C GLY A 555 -3.36 15.90 -16.87
N ASN A 556 -2.11 15.55 -17.10
CA ASN A 556 -1.40 15.87 -18.35
C ASN A 556 -1.88 15.01 -19.52
N GLN A 557 -1.34 15.25 -20.70
CA GLN A 557 -1.56 14.39 -21.86
C GLN A 557 -0.83 13.04 -21.64
N LEU A 558 -1.43 11.96 -22.11
CA LEU A 558 -0.77 10.67 -22.18
C LEU A 558 0.36 10.72 -23.20
N GLN A 559 1.55 10.24 -22.80
CA GLN A 559 2.70 10.16 -23.69
C GLN A 559 2.71 8.86 -24.47
N ARG A 560 2.61 7.70 -23.79
CA ARG A 560 2.71 6.38 -24.42
C ARG A 560 2.10 5.26 -23.60
N LEU A 561 1.83 4.14 -24.30
CA LEU A 561 1.44 2.85 -23.73
C LEU A 561 2.59 1.87 -23.83
N GLN A 562 2.86 1.15 -22.75
CA GLN A 562 3.89 0.10 -22.68
C GLN A 562 3.27 -1.22 -22.25
N VAL A 563 3.60 -2.31 -22.95
CA VAL A 563 3.37 -3.67 -22.44
C VAL A 563 4.64 -4.14 -21.76
N VAL A 564 4.53 -4.52 -20.51
CA VAL A 564 5.62 -5.15 -19.75
C VAL A 564 5.37 -6.65 -19.71
N LYS A 565 6.34 -7.42 -20.21
CA LYS A 565 6.32 -8.89 -20.25
C LYS A 565 7.38 -9.44 -19.31
N GLY A 566 6.99 -10.37 -18.43
CA GLY A 566 7.90 -11.16 -17.59
C GLY A 566 7.82 -12.64 -17.91
N THR A 567 8.97 -13.32 -18.01
CA THR A 567 9.08 -14.77 -18.21
C THR A 567 10.23 -15.33 -17.37
N MET A 568 10.20 -16.64 -17.11
CA MET A 568 11.33 -17.37 -16.50
C MET A 568 12.12 -18.11 -17.58
N ARG A 569 13.42 -17.91 -17.59
CA ARG A 569 14.35 -18.66 -18.45
C ARG A 569 14.65 -20.04 -17.85
N ASP A 570 15.16 -20.95 -18.67
CA ASP A 570 15.51 -22.31 -18.23
C ASP A 570 16.71 -22.34 -17.25
N ASP A 571 17.56 -21.30 -17.29
CA ASP A 571 18.65 -21.09 -16.35
C ASP A 571 18.22 -20.48 -15.00
N GLY A 572 16.92 -20.26 -14.81
CA GLY A 572 16.33 -19.69 -13.59
C GLY A 572 16.40 -18.16 -13.50
N GLN A 573 16.88 -17.47 -14.53
CA GLN A 573 16.86 -16.01 -14.59
C GLN A 573 15.47 -15.50 -14.97
N MET A 574 15.08 -14.37 -14.42
CA MET A 574 13.86 -13.64 -14.80
C MET A 574 14.17 -12.77 -16.01
N GLN A 575 13.42 -12.96 -17.09
CA GLN A 575 13.53 -12.11 -18.28
C GLN A 575 12.41 -11.12 -18.29
N GLU A 576 12.74 -9.84 -18.40
CA GLU A 576 11.78 -8.76 -18.62
C GLU A 576 11.94 -8.15 -20.00
N THR A 577 10.82 -7.76 -20.61
CA THR A 577 10.82 -7.03 -21.88
C THR A 577 9.74 -5.95 -21.80
N VAL A 578 10.08 -4.74 -22.21
CA VAL A 578 9.15 -3.60 -22.28
C VAL A 578 8.97 -3.21 -23.73
N TYR A 579 7.73 -3.19 -24.21
CA TYR A 579 7.36 -2.81 -25.56
C TYR A 579 6.62 -1.48 -25.54
N ASP A 580 7.14 -0.46 -26.22
CA ASP A 580 6.38 0.74 -26.54
C ASP A 580 5.39 0.40 -27.68
N VAL A 581 4.09 0.33 -27.34
CA VAL A 581 3.06 -0.19 -28.28
C VAL A 581 2.23 0.91 -28.92
N ALA A 582 2.19 2.10 -28.34
CA ALA A 582 1.56 3.28 -28.90
C ALA A 582 2.11 4.55 -28.24
N GLY A 583 2.07 5.67 -28.96
CA GLY A 583 2.44 6.98 -28.41
C GLY A 583 3.70 7.58 -29.00
N TYR A 584 4.41 8.33 -28.18
CA TYR A 584 5.57 9.13 -28.53
C TYR A 584 6.81 8.63 -27.79
N ALA A 585 7.99 8.88 -28.37
CA ALA A 585 9.25 8.43 -27.78
C ALA A 585 9.57 9.22 -26.50
N ALA A 586 10.38 8.60 -25.64
CA ALA A 586 10.92 9.29 -24.47
C ALA A 586 11.70 10.55 -24.90
N GLY A 587 11.48 11.66 -24.17
CA GLY A 587 12.15 12.93 -24.44
C GLY A 587 11.47 13.83 -25.50
N GLU A 588 10.42 13.39 -26.18
CA GLU A 588 9.66 14.26 -27.09
C GLU A 588 8.78 15.28 -26.34
N ALA A 589 8.42 14.99 -25.09
CA ALA A 589 7.74 15.92 -24.18
C ALA A 589 8.68 16.34 -23.05
N SER A 590 8.48 17.55 -22.54
CA SER A 590 9.31 18.15 -21.50
C SER A 590 8.48 19.03 -20.58
N VAL A 591 9.03 19.39 -19.42
CA VAL A 591 8.46 20.36 -18.49
C VAL A 591 9.50 21.41 -18.13
N ASP A 592 9.10 22.67 -18.10
CA ASP A 592 9.90 23.77 -17.57
C ASP A 592 9.68 23.87 -16.06
N THR A 593 10.65 23.47 -15.27
CA THR A 593 10.55 23.48 -13.80
C THR A 593 10.49 24.87 -13.16
N ALA A 594 10.78 25.93 -13.93
CA ALA A 594 10.62 27.30 -13.45
C ALA A 594 9.17 27.81 -13.51
N THR A 595 8.35 27.20 -14.35
CA THR A 595 6.95 27.62 -14.58
C THR A 595 5.95 26.45 -14.45
N CYS A 596 6.44 25.23 -14.39
CA CYS A 596 5.69 23.98 -14.50
C CYS A 596 4.88 23.84 -15.80
N ALA A 597 5.24 24.59 -16.84
CA ALA A 597 4.62 24.47 -18.15
C ALA A 597 5.10 23.20 -18.86
N VAL A 598 4.15 22.35 -19.25
CA VAL A 598 4.41 21.11 -20.01
C VAL A 598 4.38 21.43 -21.51
N ALA A 599 5.34 20.89 -22.27
CA ALA A 599 5.45 21.04 -23.72
C ALA A 599 5.71 19.69 -24.39
N GLY A 600 5.35 19.60 -25.68
CA GLY A 600 5.58 18.41 -26.50
C GLY A 600 4.28 17.67 -26.85
N PRO A 601 4.38 16.60 -27.66
CA PRO A 601 3.23 15.86 -28.11
C PRO A 601 2.62 15.00 -26.99
N GLY A 602 1.32 14.73 -27.09
CA GLY A 602 0.59 13.84 -26.20
C GLY A 602 -0.85 13.69 -26.68
N ARG A 603 -1.59 12.77 -26.07
CA ARG A 603 -2.99 12.53 -26.43
C ARG A 603 -3.87 12.43 -25.19
N SER A 604 -5.16 12.76 -25.36
CA SER A 604 -6.16 12.55 -24.31
C SER A 604 -6.55 11.08 -24.17
N SER A 605 -6.33 10.27 -25.19
CA SER A 605 -6.62 8.84 -25.18
C SER A 605 -5.74 8.09 -26.17
N PHE A 606 -5.49 6.84 -25.83
CA PHE A 606 -4.92 5.84 -26.72
C PHE A 606 -5.83 4.62 -26.80
N CYS A 607 -5.84 3.97 -27.95
CA CYS A 607 -6.29 2.58 -28.12
C CYS A 607 -5.47 1.92 -29.20
N THR A 608 -5.04 0.70 -28.95
CA THR A 608 -4.29 -0.11 -29.92
C THR A 608 -4.49 -1.58 -29.67
N ARG A 609 -4.34 -2.39 -30.73
CA ARG A 609 -4.18 -3.83 -30.65
C ARG A 609 -2.70 -4.16 -30.85
N TRP A 610 -2.17 -5.03 -30.00
CA TRP A 610 -0.78 -5.49 -30.05
C TRP A 610 -0.76 -7.01 -29.95
N VAL A 611 0.12 -7.65 -30.71
CA VAL A 611 0.36 -9.10 -30.71
C VAL A 611 1.77 -9.32 -30.19
N ASP A 612 1.98 -10.28 -29.30
CA ASP A 612 3.32 -10.56 -28.74
C ASP A 612 4.26 -11.10 -29.83
N PRO A 613 5.27 -10.31 -30.25
CA PRO A 613 6.19 -10.73 -31.31
C PRO A 613 7.19 -11.83 -30.90
N ASP A 614 7.38 -11.98 -29.59
CA ASP A 614 8.36 -12.90 -28.99
C ASP A 614 7.65 -13.98 -28.14
N PHE A 615 6.44 -14.38 -28.55
CA PHE A 615 5.67 -15.38 -27.83
C PHE A 615 6.31 -16.78 -27.97
N ASP A 616 6.49 -17.44 -26.83
CA ASP A 616 6.94 -18.83 -26.74
C ASP A 616 5.80 -19.67 -26.11
N PRO A 617 5.16 -20.58 -26.86
CA PRO A 617 4.04 -21.37 -26.36
C PRO A 617 4.41 -22.37 -25.26
N GLU A 618 5.69 -22.70 -25.13
CA GLU A 618 6.20 -23.62 -24.08
C GLU A 618 6.58 -22.89 -22.80
N ARG A 619 6.50 -21.54 -22.79
CA ARG A 619 6.95 -20.72 -21.68
C ARG A 619 5.83 -19.89 -21.09
N ALA A 620 5.61 -20.06 -19.78
CA ALA A 620 4.67 -19.21 -19.04
C ALA A 620 5.12 -17.74 -19.07
N ALA A 621 4.15 -16.84 -19.19
CA ALA A 621 4.39 -15.41 -19.26
C ALA A 621 3.35 -14.60 -18.43
N VAL A 622 3.77 -13.43 -18.01
CA VAL A 622 2.92 -12.44 -17.37
C VAL A 622 3.01 -11.14 -18.15
N TYR A 623 1.87 -10.48 -18.41
CA TYR A 623 1.78 -9.25 -19.17
C TYR A 623 0.97 -8.22 -18.41
N TYR A 624 1.43 -6.96 -18.34
CA TYR A 624 0.59 -5.86 -17.86
C TYR A 624 0.82 -4.59 -18.69
N LEU A 625 -0.18 -3.72 -18.70
CA LEU A 625 -0.11 -2.41 -19.34
C LEU A 625 0.43 -1.39 -18.34
N ARG A 626 1.42 -0.61 -18.76
CA ARG A 626 1.84 0.63 -18.11
C ARG A 626 1.52 1.82 -19.01
N VAL A 627 0.80 2.79 -18.47
CA VAL A 627 0.41 4.03 -19.16
C VAL A 627 1.26 5.17 -18.59
N LEU A 628 1.91 5.94 -19.44
CA LEU A 628 2.73 7.08 -19.04
C LEU A 628 2.09 8.40 -19.50
N GLU A 629 2.01 9.39 -18.60
CA GLU A 629 1.74 10.78 -18.96
C GLU A 629 2.99 11.51 -19.47
N ASN A 630 2.85 12.69 -20.02
CA ASN A 630 3.96 13.61 -20.26
C ASN A 630 4.62 13.98 -18.92
N PRO A 631 5.93 14.22 -18.88
CA PRO A 631 6.61 14.73 -17.69
C PRO A 631 5.96 16.02 -17.17
N SER A 632 5.88 16.15 -15.86
CA SER A 632 5.35 17.32 -15.16
C SER A 632 6.22 17.71 -13.96
N CYS A 633 5.92 18.84 -13.31
CA CYS A 633 6.56 19.18 -12.06
C CYS A 633 6.19 18.21 -10.96
N ARG A 634 7.21 17.71 -10.24
CA ARG A 634 7.04 17.00 -8.98
C ARG A 634 6.63 18.00 -7.88
N TRP A 635 5.99 17.52 -6.82
CA TRP A 635 5.58 18.35 -5.68
C TRP A 635 6.70 19.21 -5.11
N SER A 636 7.94 18.73 -5.12
CA SER A 636 9.12 19.48 -4.68
C SER A 636 9.37 20.75 -5.51
N ALA A 637 9.18 20.68 -6.83
CA ALA A 637 9.23 21.86 -7.71
C ALA A 637 8.09 22.85 -7.41
N TRP A 638 6.86 22.36 -7.30
CA TRP A 638 5.70 23.18 -6.94
C TRP A 638 5.88 23.89 -5.61
N GLN A 639 6.36 23.19 -4.57
CA GLN A 639 6.65 23.80 -3.27
C GLN A 639 7.73 24.88 -3.39
N CYS A 640 8.82 24.61 -4.13
CA CYS A 640 9.89 25.58 -4.33
C CYS A 640 9.44 26.85 -5.08
N LEU A 641 8.47 26.73 -5.99
CA LEU A 641 7.88 27.89 -6.68
C LEU A 641 6.98 28.73 -5.76
N ARG A 642 6.37 28.12 -4.74
CA ARG A 642 5.41 28.77 -3.85
C ARG A 642 6.02 29.31 -2.56
N VAL A 643 7.29 28.99 -2.26
CA VAL A 643 7.96 29.52 -1.07
C VAL A 643 8.16 31.02 -1.24
N GLU A 644 7.57 31.78 -0.30
CA GLU A 644 7.80 33.21 -0.17
C GLU A 644 9.05 33.49 0.68
N GLY A 645 9.93 34.37 0.25
CA GLY A 645 11.14 34.76 0.95
C GLY A 645 12.39 33.96 0.57
N GLU A 646 13.21 33.56 1.55
CA GLU A 646 14.43 32.79 1.31
C GLU A 646 14.07 31.34 0.94
N ARG A 647 14.50 30.92 -0.24
CA ARG A 647 14.25 29.54 -0.71
C ARG A 647 15.11 28.53 0.07
N PRO A 648 14.52 27.42 0.55
CA PRO A 648 15.27 26.33 1.14
C PRO A 648 16.39 25.83 0.22
N ALA A 649 17.51 25.39 0.80
CA ALA A 649 18.65 24.86 0.03
C ALA A 649 18.26 23.70 -0.91
N ALA A 650 17.29 22.89 -0.52
CA ALA A 650 16.74 21.81 -1.34
C ALA A 650 16.22 22.27 -2.70
N CYS A 651 15.75 23.51 -2.85
CA CYS A 651 15.24 24.04 -4.11
C CYS A 651 16.32 24.29 -5.17
N GLY A 652 17.59 24.32 -4.77
CA GLY A 652 18.75 24.47 -5.68
C GLY A 652 19.60 23.19 -5.76
N ASP A 653 19.17 22.12 -5.10
CA ASP A 653 19.93 20.87 -5.02
C ASP A 653 19.61 19.98 -6.23
N PRO A 654 20.61 19.64 -7.07
CA PRO A 654 20.40 18.80 -8.24
C PRO A 654 20.00 17.36 -7.92
N ASP A 655 20.26 16.89 -6.69
CA ASP A 655 19.89 15.53 -6.25
C ASP A 655 18.39 15.42 -5.88
N ILE A 656 17.68 16.54 -5.81
CA ILE A 656 16.25 16.56 -5.48
C ILE A 656 15.44 16.49 -6.77
N PRO A 657 14.63 15.44 -6.97
CA PRO A 657 13.78 15.30 -8.13
C PRO A 657 12.82 16.50 -8.26
N GLN A 658 12.83 17.16 -9.41
CA GLN A 658 11.95 18.29 -9.72
C GLN A 658 10.88 17.89 -10.75
N ILE A 659 11.04 16.75 -11.39
CA ILE A 659 10.19 16.23 -12.47
C ILE A 659 9.66 14.87 -12.07
N ILE A 660 8.39 14.64 -12.37
CA ILE A 660 7.73 13.35 -12.27
C ILE A 660 7.12 12.98 -13.62
N GLN A 661 7.02 11.69 -13.91
CA GLN A 661 6.25 11.18 -15.04
C GLN A 661 5.17 10.24 -14.52
N GLU A 662 3.99 10.80 -14.29
CA GLU A 662 2.84 10.10 -13.75
C GLU A 662 2.43 8.93 -14.62
N ARG A 663 1.85 7.90 -13.98
CA ARG A 663 1.57 6.64 -14.65
C ARG A 663 0.43 5.85 -14.02
N ALA A 664 -0.04 4.87 -14.78
CA ALA A 664 -0.93 3.84 -14.27
C ALA A 664 -0.43 2.45 -14.66
N TRP A 665 -0.76 1.45 -13.82
CA TRP A 665 -0.45 0.04 -14.02
C TRP A 665 -1.73 -0.78 -13.94
N THR A 666 -1.99 -1.60 -14.95
CA THR A 666 -3.09 -2.57 -14.88
C THR A 666 -2.68 -3.81 -14.11
N SER A 667 -3.65 -4.51 -13.56
CA SER A 667 -3.44 -5.90 -13.18
C SER A 667 -2.98 -6.72 -14.37
N PRO A 668 -2.11 -7.74 -14.15
CA PRO A 668 -1.58 -8.56 -15.23
C PRO A 668 -2.61 -9.50 -15.83
N ILE A 669 -2.26 -9.99 -17.03
CA ILE A 669 -2.85 -11.18 -17.68
C ILE A 669 -1.75 -12.23 -17.74
N TRP A 670 -2.05 -13.48 -17.35
CA TRP A 670 -1.10 -14.57 -17.34
C TRP A 670 -1.33 -15.54 -18.48
N TYR A 671 -0.26 -16.14 -18.95
CA TYR A 671 -0.26 -17.29 -19.83
C TYR A 671 0.45 -18.45 -19.17
N TYR A 672 -0.16 -19.62 -19.17
CA TYR A 672 0.45 -20.89 -18.77
C TYR A 672 0.38 -21.86 -19.97
N PRO A 673 1.49 -22.52 -20.33
CA PRO A 673 1.49 -23.56 -21.36
C PRO A 673 0.45 -24.64 -21.05
N ASN A 674 -0.10 -25.23 -22.11
CA ASN A 674 -0.96 -26.39 -21.97
C ASN A 674 -0.11 -27.55 -21.42
N THR A 675 -0.39 -27.99 -20.19
CA THR A 675 0.27 -29.14 -19.55
C THR A 675 -0.54 -30.41 -19.74
#